data_b903427daed86eb6d459bfe675650cae
#
_entry.id   b903427daed86eb6d459bfe675650cae
#
_cell.length_a   1.000
_cell.length_b   1.000
_cell.length_c   1.000
_cell.angle_alpha   90.00
_cell.angle_beta   90.00
_cell.angle_gamma   90.00
#
_symmetry.space_group_name_H-M   'P 1'
#
loop_
_entity.id
_entity.type
_entity.pdbx_description
1 polymer ?
#
loop_
_entity_poly.entity_id
_entity_poly.type
_entity_poly.pdbx_seq_one_letter_code
_entity_poly.pdbx_strand_id
1 'polypeptide(L)'
;MGAKLYLETYEVDTLGDIDVDFTYSIADITDIERRSTSYSKTLVLPSTSRNQKIFGNIFDISVENDYDENDRNVLSNFNPSKQAKAQIFLDNVKIFDGVLRLIKINNKNGDITYETNVFGRLRDILHTLGDKTLAELNFDDYNHTWNNTNIASSWSRTDWVDGANNYVYPLVDYGYTTDGITYPLVSFKPAIFIREILKRIFAESSFEIVAPFFDTQYFKKLILVTAEKSITKQVSTLLNQIAQFYDSVGSVESFTRTLFFNTSVSAEGFTISNQNTRFTWNRTQTLNTGLSFIAQYQFSTPVNYTRAIWTLNVLRNGSIIASQNKIINLRIGEYYNWDINLSWVGDIAQNDYFEVVLEGELIGGGLGINMNIDLLTGTLKIGNTVPVAVDLVEGDTMKMSYTLPKSMKQRDFLKSIITMHNLYILQDKLQDNVLEIIPYPLFYKTYKDEAIDWTNKLDVSQDVVILPTSEITAKEYRIQFDEDSDYWSGFYKAKYNEGYGESRVTLDNDFELDTKTLKVIFGTPILREEVQGRIMLHLYKVENGNKIKDNFKPRIAYWKPNVSCPTNWIMSRQGGTTTYSTYPYAGHLNNPVDPVADLLFGTPKEVYFSISLYPGANLYGAYYEPLITLIGDKDSRVLQGNFYLTPQDIMDLDFRRIIKVGKHFYQLQKVDRFNPIANTTSYVSLFKILKDLQPTDYDFILLETDFYMLQENGVSLFYI
;
A
#
# COMPACT_ATOMS: atom_id res chain seq x y z
N MET A 1 16.73 24.39 -40.09
CA MET A 1 16.21 24.20 -38.73
C MET A 1 15.78 22.75 -38.64
N GLY A 2 16.43 21.92 -37.82
CA GLY A 2 16.13 20.50 -37.78
C GLY A 2 15.87 20.06 -36.34
N ALA A 3 14.83 19.24 -36.12
CA ALA A 3 14.61 18.62 -34.83
C ALA A 3 15.58 17.45 -34.64
N LYS A 4 16.15 17.32 -33.45
CA LYS A 4 17.07 16.27 -33.08
C LYS A 4 16.46 15.41 -31.97
N LEU A 5 16.52 14.07 -32.13
CA LEU A 5 16.14 13.10 -31.12
C LEU A 5 17.41 12.59 -30.43
N TYR A 6 17.38 12.55 -29.12
CA TYR A 6 18.40 11.90 -28.29
C TYR A 6 17.80 10.73 -27.54
N LEU A 7 18.49 9.60 -27.56
CA LEU A 7 18.25 8.48 -26.66
C LEU A 7 19.37 8.44 -25.63
N GLU A 8 19.02 8.61 -24.39
CA GLU A 8 19.97 8.87 -23.30
C GLU A 8 20.84 10.09 -23.62
N THR A 9 22.08 9.89 -24.05
CA THR A 9 23.02 10.93 -24.47
C THR A 9 23.37 10.83 -25.95
N TYR A 10 22.81 9.88 -26.68
CA TYR A 10 23.16 9.59 -28.06
C TYR A 10 22.18 10.23 -29.05
N GLU A 11 22.68 11.01 -29.98
CA GLU A 11 21.88 11.56 -31.09
C GLU A 11 21.46 10.44 -32.04
N VAL A 12 20.14 10.32 -32.29
CA VAL A 12 19.55 9.32 -33.18
C VAL A 12 19.37 9.89 -34.56
N ASP A 13 19.77 9.15 -35.59
CA ASP A 13 19.54 9.54 -36.96
C ASP A 13 18.05 9.38 -37.33
N THR A 14 17.50 10.34 -38.05
CA THR A 14 16.10 10.38 -38.48
C THR A 14 15.97 10.27 -39.97
N LEU A 15 14.81 9.88 -40.51
CA LEU A 15 14.48 9.90 -41.94
C LEU A 15 14.13 11.33 -42.36
N GLY A 16 15.13 12.19 -42.48
CA GLY A 16 14.91 13.61 -42.64
C GLY A 16 14.57 14.31 -41.35
N ASP A 17 13.82 15.40 -41.41
CA ASP A 17 13.34 16.11 -40.23
C ASP A 17 12.29 15.30 -39.47
N ILE A 18 12.19 15.51 -38.16
CA ILE A 18 11.19 14.83 -37.31
C ILE A 18 9.80 15.41 -37.58
N ASP A 19 9.17 14.95 -38.63
CA ASP A 19 7.82 15.34 -39.05
C ASP A 19 6.77 14.47 -38.28
N VAL A 20 6.66 14.71 -36.96
CA VAL A 20 5.76 14.00 -36.08
C VAL A 20 4.99 14.97 -35.20
N ASP A 21 3.70 14.75 -35.12
CA ASP A 21 2.82 15.51 -34.23
C ASP A 21 2.99 15.11 -32.76
N PHE A 22 3.10 16.09 -31.89
CA PHE A 22 3.10 15.92 -30.46
C PHE A 22 1.78 16.39 -29.85
N THR A 23 1.34 15.67 -28.83
CA THR A 23 0.19 16.04 -28.01
C THR A 23 0.65 16.33 -26.60
N TYR A 24 0.29 17.50 -26.08
CA TYR A 24 0.54 17.92 -24.71
C TYR A 24 -0.80 18.01 -23.98
N SER A 25 -0.93 17.32 -22.87
CA SER A 25 -2.15 17.34 -22.07
C SER A 25 -1.84 17.04 -20.60
N ILE A 26 -2.71 17.47 -19.69
CA ILE A 26 -2.52 17.24 -18.26
C ILE A 26 -3.68 16.46 -17.66
N ALA A 27 -4.88 16.86 -17.98
CA ALA A 27 -6.10 16.21 -17.51
C ALA A 27 -7.18 16.44 -18.56
N ASP A 28 -8.03 15.46 -18.73
CA ASP A 28 -9.23 15.61 -19.54
C ASP A 28 -10.38 16.01 -18.62
N ILE A 29 -10.99 17.17 -18.88
CA ILE A 29 -12.14 17.65 -18.11
C ILE A 29 -13.35 16.75 -18.35
N THR A 30 -13.39 16.07 -19.48
CA THR A 30 -14.43 15.10 -19.82
C THR A 30 -14.23 13.77 -19.12
N ASP A 31 -13.01 13.47 -18.65
CA ASP A 31 -12.65 12.24 -17.97
C ASP A 31 -11.75 12.52 -16.75
N ILE A 32 -12.39 12.84 -15.64
CA ILE A 32 -11.73 13.21 -14.37
C ILE A 32 -10.85 12.07 -13.83
N GLU A 33 -11.12 10.81 -14.21
CA GLU A 33 -10.31 9.67 -13.80
C GLU A 33 -9.01 9.53 -14.58
N ARG A 34 -8.99 10.02 -15.83
CA ARG A 34 -7.82 9.92 -16.70
C ARG A 34 -6.94 11.15 -16.57
N ARG A 35 -5.78 10.93 -16.00
CA ARG A 35 -4.67 11.87 -16.07
C ARG A 35 -3.82 11.51 -17.28
N SER A 36 -3.98 12.24 -18.37
CA SER A 36 -3.25 11.98 -19.62
C SER A 36 -1.84 12.53 -19.53
N THR A 37 -0.94 11.95 -20.31
CA THR A 37 0.46 12.37 -20.42
C THR A 37 0.74 12.77 -21.86
N SER A 38 1.70 13.66 -22.06
CA SER A 38 2.19 14.02 -23.38
C SER A 38 2.70 12.78 -24.13
N TYR A 39 2.46 12.70 -25.44
CA TYR A 39 2.90 11.59 -26.27
C TYR A 39 3.13 12.04 -27.72
N SER A 40 3.90 11.23 -28.47
CA SER A 40 4.02 11.38 -29.92
C SER A 40 3.18 10.34 -30.66
N LYS A 41 2.90 10.62 -31.92
CA LYS A 41 2.57 9.56 -32.88
C LYS A 41 3.78 8.67 -33.15
N THR A 42 3.58 7.60 -33.91
CA THR A 42 4.63 6.66 -34.28
C THR A 42 5.76 7.38 -35.03
N LEU A 43 6.98 7.21 -34.51
CA LEU A 43 8.23 7.74 -35.09
C LEU A 43 8.96 6.58 -35.77
N VAL A 44 9.25 6.72 -37.05
CA VAL A 44 9.99 5.72 -37.84
C VAL A 44 11.44 6.18 -37.96
N LEU A 45 12.37 5.37 -37.48
CA LEU A 45 13.79 5.66 -37.50
C LEU A 45 14.52 4.74 -38.52
N PRO A 46 15.49 5.26 -39.30
CA PRO A 46 16.27 4.44 -40.24
C PRO A 46 17.27 3.56 -39.52
N SER A 47 17.62 2.42 -40.07
CA SER A 47 18.67 1.53 -39.56
C SER A 47 20.05 1.97 -40.07
N THR A 48 20.48 3.18 -39.67
CA THR A 48 21.86 3.64 -39.92
C THR A 48 22.84 2.92 -38.99
N SER A 49 24.15 2.97 -39.34
CA SER A 49 25.18 2.37 -38.47
C SER A 49 25.19 2.94 -37.04
N ARG A 50 24.75 4.20 -36.88
CA ARG A 50 24.59 4.82 -35.56
C ARG A 50 23.39 4.24 -34.83
N ASN A 51 22.23 4.22 -35.47
CA ASN A 51 21.00 3.70 -34.87
C ASN A 51 21.10 2.20 -34.56
N GLN A 52 21.72 1.40 -35.45
CA GLN A 52 22.00 0.00 -35.19
C GLN A 52 22.74 -0.19 -33.88
N LYS A 53 23.82 0.59 -33.66
CA LYS A 53 24.59 0.55 -32.40
C LYS A 53 23.74 0.98 -31.20
N ILE A 54 22.98 2.08 -31.31
CA ILE A 54 22.16 2.60 -30.22
C ILE A 54 21.11 1.55 -29.78
N PHE A 55 20.51 0.84 -30.74
CA PHE A 55 19.56 -0.24 -30.47
C PHE A 55 20.20 -1.61 -30.29
N GLY A 56 21.51 -1.67 -30.00
CA GLY A 56 22.21 -2.92 -29.71
C GLY A 56 22.18 -3.96 -30.84
N ASN A 57 22.07 -3.52 -32.10
CA ASN A 57 21.92 -4.37 -33.27
C ASN A 57 20.74 -5.37 -33.21
N ILE A 58 19.70 -5.06 -32.46
CA ILE A 58 18.52 -5.92 -32.21
C ILE A 58 17.77 -6.34 -33.50
N PHE A 59 18.06 -5.72 -34.64
CA PHE A 59 17.50 -6.11 -35.93
C PHE A 59 18.02 -7.48 -36.41
N ASP A 60 19.17 -7.87 -35.94
CA ASP A 60 19.77 -9.18 -36.22
C ASP A 60 19.36 -10.16 -35.11
N ILE A 61 18.56 -11.16 -35.48
CA ILE A 61 18.00 -12.17 -34.57
C ILE A 61 19.06 -13.02 -33.88
N SER A 62 20.29 -13.06 -34.46
CA SER A 62 21.42 -13.81 -33.88
C SER A 62 22.17 -13.07 -32.77
N VAL A 63 21.90 -11.78 -32.58
CA VAL A 63 22.58 -10.96 -31.56
C VAL A 63 21.88 -11.13 -30.22
N GLU A 64 22.62 -11.54 -29.20
CA GLU A 64 22.22 -11.52 -27.80
C GLU A 64 22.92 -10.36 -27.11
N ASN A 65 22.15 -9.45 -26.54
CA ASN A 65 22.66 -8.31 -25.79
C ASN A 65 22.81 -8.69 -24.30
N ASP A 66 23.94 -8.29 -23.72
CA ASP A 66 24.19 -8.41 -22.28
C ASP A 66 23.51 -7.24 -21.58
N TYR A 67 22.43 -7.50 -20.82
CA TYR A 67 21.65 -6.48 -20.13
C TYR A 67 22.11 -6.31 -18.69
N ASP A 68 22.58 -5.10 -18.33
CA ASP A 68 22.84 -4.68 -16.95
C ASP A 68 21.75 -3.69 -16.49
N GLU A 69 21.05 -4.05 -15.41
CA GLU A 69 19.98 -3.21 -14.85
C GLU A 69 20.46 -1.84 -14.33
N ASN A 70 21.76 -1.71 -14.03
CA ASN A 70 22.37 -0.49 -13.49
C ASN A 70 22.88 0.45 -14.58
N ASP A 71 22.84 0.04 -15.85
CA ASP A 71 23.32 0.83 -16.97
C ASP A 71 22.15 1.40 -17.81
N ARG A 72 22.48 2.35 -18.68
CA ARG A 72 21.48 2.99 -19.56
C ARG A 72 21.03 2.01 -20.63
N ASN A 73 19.75 2.07 -20.98
CA ASN A 73 19.14 1.16 -21.96
C ASN A 73 19.47 1.59 -23.41
N VAL A 74 20.73 1.53 -23.77
CA VAL A 74 21.26 1.81 -25.12
C VAL A 74 22.48 0.95 -25.41
N LEU A 75 22.91 0.89 -26.64
CA LEU A 75 24.07 0.11 -27.13
C LEU A 75 23.88 -1.39 -26.83
N SER A 76 24.96 -2.07 -26.44
CA SER A 76 24.94 -3.51 -26.11
C SER A 76 24.00 -3.85 -24.93
N ASN A 77 23.57 -2.86 -24.18
CA ASN A 77 22.64 -3.00 -23.06
C ASN A 77 21.17 -2.80 -23.47
N PHE A 78 20.86 -2.55 -24.75
CA PHE A 78 19.51 -2.26 -25.19
C PHE A 78 18.57 -3.45 -25.03
N ASN A 79 17.50 -3.23 -24.25
CA ASN A 79 16.43 -4.17 -24.02
C ASN A 79 15.09 -3.52 -24.42
N PRO A 80 14.36 -4.06 -25.44
CA PRO A 80 13.11 -3.46 -25.92
C PRO A 80 11.98 -3.51 -24.89
N SER A 81 12.11 -4.30 -23.83
CA SER A 81 11.16 -4.35 -22.71
C SER A 81 11.42 -3.30 -21.65
N LYS A 82 12.53 -2.56 -21.75
CA LYS A 82 12.91 -1.48 -20.84
C LYS A 82 12.76 -0.14 -21.50
N GLN A 83 12.65 0.90 -20.69
CA GLN A 83 12.52 2.27 -21.15
C GLN A 83 13.90 2.84 -21.49
N ALA A 84 13.98 3.67 -22.55
CA ALA A 84 15.14 4.49 -22.86
C ALA A 84 14.72 5.96 -22.79
N LYS A 85 15.48 6.78 -22.05
CA LYS A 85 15.21 8.24 -21.96
C LYS A 85 15.28 8.85 -23.36
N ALA A 86 14.24 9.57 -23.77
CA ALA A 86 14.14 10.22 -25.07
C ALA A 86 13.88 11.71 -24.92
N GLN A 87 14.71 12.53 -25.57
CA GLN A 87 14.56 13.97 -25.59
C GLN A 87 14.57 14.47 -27.01
N ILE A 88 13.69 15.43 -27.32
CA ILE A 88 13.61 16.04 -28.63
C ILE A 88 13.90 17.55 -28.51
N PHE A 89 14.87 17.99 -29.28
CA PHE A 89 15.28 19.38 -29.34
C PHE A 89 15.00 19.95 -30.72
N LEU A 90 14.51 21.18 -30.79
CA LEU A 90 14.41 21.97 -32.00
C LEU A 90 15.24 23.24 -31.82
N ASP A 91 16.25 23.45 -32.66
CA ASP A 91 17.17 24.58 -32.55
C ASP A 91 17.72 24.80 -31.13
N ASN A 92 18.13 23.70 -30.45
CA ASN A 92 18.58 23.66 -29.07
C ASN A 92 17.50 23.95 -27.99
N VAL A 93 16.25 24.12 -28.38
CA VAL A 93 15.11 24.22 -27.45
C VAL A 93 14.54 22.83 -27.21
N LYS A 94 14.49 22.37 -25.95
CA LYS A 94 13.88 21.09 -25.59
C LYS A 94 12.35 21.18 -25.69
N ILE A 95 11.77 20.51 -26.69
CA ILE A 95 10.32 20.50 -26.94
C ILE A 95 9.63 19.28 -26.36
N PHE A 96 10.37 18.20 -26.13
CA PHE A 96 9.81 16.98 -25.53
C PHE A 96 10.84 16.28 -24.64
N ASP A 97 10.37 15.76 -23.52
CA ASP A 97 11.13 14.92 -22.61
C ASP A 97 10.26 13.73 -22.16
N GLY A 98 10.79 12.52 -22.29
CA GLY A 98 10.03 11.32 -22.00
C GLY A 98 10.85 10.05 -22.18
N VAL A 99 10.15 8.98 -22.52
CA VAL A 99 10.74 7.66 -22.75
C VAL A 99 10.34 7.12 -24.12
N LEU A 100 11.26 6.45 -24.78
CA LEU A 100 11.03 5.80 -26.06
C LEU A 100 10.68 4.33 -25.82
N ARG A 101 9.69 3.85 -26.58
CA ARG A 101 9.34 2.43 -26.70
C ARG A 101 9.54 2.00 -28.14
N LEU A 102 10.35 0.96 -28.36
CA LEU A 102 10.42 0.25 -29.63
C LEU A 102 9.16 -0.61 -29.79
N ILE A 103 8.42 -0.41 -30.88
CA ILE A 103 7.18 -1.15 -31.19
C ILE A 103 7.48 -2.37 -32.05
N LYS A 104 8.20 -2.17 -33.15
CA LYS A 104 8.61 -3.24 -34.07
C LYS A 104 9.76 -2.79 -34.97
N ILE A 105 10.40 -3.75 -35.58
CA ILE A 105 11.44 -3.56 -36.57
C ILE A 105 10.86 -4.09 -37.89
N ASN A 106 10.86 -3.25 -38.92
CA ASN A 106 10.43 -3.65 -40.26
C ASN A 106 11.68 -3.87 -41.11
N ASN A 107 11.70 -4.98 -41.87
CA ASN A 107 12.73 -5.26 -42.87
C ASN A 107 12.03 -5.49 -44.21
N LYS A 108 12.26 -4.60 -45.16
CA LYS A 108 11.72 -4.70 -46.52
C LYS A 108 12.89 -4.75 -47.50
N ASN A 109 13.22 -5.94 -47.99
CA ASN A 109 14.31 -6.16 -48.94
C ASN A 109 15.68 -5.62 -48.49
N GLY A 110 15.97 -5.73 -47.19
CA GLY A 110 17.22 -5.24 -46.62
C GLY A 110 17.17 -3.77 -46.13
N ASP A 111 16.10 -3.06 -46.42
CA ASP A 111 15.83 -1.75 -45.82
C ASP A 111 15.16 -1.91 -44.50
N ILE A 112 15.90 -1.63 -43.41
CA ILE A 112 15.48 -1.85 -42.04
C ILE A 112 15.05 -0.51 -41.43
N THR A 113 13.90 -0.51 -40.74
CA THR A 113 13.40 0.64 -39.98
C THR A 113 12.92 0.22 -38.61
N TYR A 114 13.11 1.13 -37.61
CA TYR A 114 12.63 0.98 -36.25
C TYR A 114 11.35 1.82 -36.07
N GLU A 115 10.25 1.19 -35.75
CA GLU A 115 8.99 1.86 -35.44
C GLU A 115 8.91 2.09 -33.92
N THR A 116 8.85 3.34 -33.49
CA THR A 116 8.95 3.74 -32.09
C THR A 116 7.87 4.75 -31.73
N ASN A 117 7.51 4.81 -30.43
CA ASN A 117 6.69 5.88 -29.85
C ASN A 117 7.42 6.52 -28.67
N VAL A 118 7.20 7.80 -28.47
CA VAL A 118 7.72 8.55 -27.32
C VAL A 118 6.56 8.94 -26.41
N PHE A 119 6.71 8.70 -25.12
CA PHE A 119 5.71 9.00 -24.09
C PHE A 119 6.31 9.91 -23.02
N GLY A 120 5.50 10.83 -22.47
CA GLY A 120 5.91 11.65 -21.33
C GLY A 120 6.06 10.82 -20.04
N ARG A 121 6.87 11.31 -19.12
CA ARG A 121 7.33 10.58 -17.91
C ARG A 121 6.27 10.31 -16.87
N LEU A 122 5.12 11.00 -16.87
CA LEU A 122 4.05 10.71 -15.94
C LEU A 122 3.57 9.24 -16.02
N ARG A 123 3.59 8.67 -17.24
CA ARG A 123 3.29 7.25 -17.45
C ARG A 123 4.35 6.35 -16.81
N ASP A 124 5.56 6.86 -16.69
CA ASP A 124 6.71 6.12 -16.20
C ASP A 124 6.61 5.81 -14.70
N ILE A 125 6.19 6.76 -13.86
CA ILE A 125 6.07 6.51 -12.42
C ILE A 125 5.10 5.37 -12.11
N LEU A 126 3.93 5.35 -12.77
CA LEU A 126 2.94 4.28 -12.57
C LEU A 126 3.42 2.94 -13.15
N HIS A 127 4.25 2.97 -14.19
CA HIS A 127 4.87 1.79 -14.78
C HIS A 127 6.00 1.26 -13.90
N THR A 128 6.85 2.13 -13.36
CA THR A 128 7.96 1.77 -12.46
C THR A 128 7.46 1.13 -11.17
N LEU A 129 6.36 1.64 -10.62
CA LEU A 129 5.71 1.02 -9.46
C LEU A 129 5.13 -0.37 -9.79
N GLY A 130 4.76 -0.60 -11.06
CA GLY A 130 4.34 -1.90 -11.57
C GLY A 130 3.26 -2.57 -10.73
N ASP A 131 3.49 -3.83 -10.38
CA ASP A 131 2.60 -4.64 -9.56
C ASP A 131 3.06 -4.79 -8.10
N LYS A 132 4.08 -4.04 -7.69
CA LYS A 132 4.57 -4.03 -6.30
C LYS A 132 3.44 -3.69 -5.33
N THR A 133 3.38 -4.44 -4.23
CA THR A 133 2.38 -4.24 -3.18
C THR A 133 2.90 -3.31 -2.08
N LEU A 134 2.00 -2.78 -1.25
CA LEU A 134 2.40 -1.98 -0.09
C LEU A 134 3.19 -2.81 0.94
N ALA A 135 2.92 -4.12 1.04
CA ALA A 135 3.60 -5.00 1.98
C ALA A 135 5.08 -5.26 1.60
N GLU A 136 5.47 -4.96 0.34
CA GLU A 136 6.86 -5.05 -0.13
C GLU A 136 7.70 -3.81 0.22
N LEU A 137 7.08 -2.71 0.66
CA LEU A 137 7.82 -1.55 1.13
C LEU A 137 8.66 -1.90 2.36
N ASN A 138 9.91 -1.47 2.35
CA ASN A 138 10.79 -1.70 3.48
C ASN A 138 10.45 -0.75 4.64
N PHE A 139 10.05 -1.34 5.78
CA PHE A 139 9.80 -0.69 7.06
C PHE A 139 10.56 -1.35 8.21
N ASP A 140 11.70 -1.99 7.92
CA ASP A 140 12.48 -2.72 8.94
C ASP A 140 13.02 -1.81 10.05
N ASP A 141 13.22 -0.53 9.75
CA ASP A 141 13.57 0.52 10.71
C ASP A 141 12.47 0.78 11.77
N TYR A 142 11.23 0.35 11.50
CA TYR A 142 10.11 0.47 12.43
C TYR A 142 9.82 -0.81 13.22
N ASN A 143 10.63 -1.85 13.07
CA ASN A 143 10.49 -3.08 13.83
C ASN A 143 10.67 -2.81 15.33
N HIS A 144 9.76 -3.30 16.16
CA HIS A 144 9.79 -3.11 17.60
C HIS A 144 9.06 -4.22 18.34
N THR A 145 9.28 -4.34 19.64
CA THR A 145 8.54 -5.29 20.47
C THR A 145 7.08 -4.84 20.63
N TRP A 146 6.14 -5.71 20.31
CA TRP A 146 4.71 -5.45 20.48
C TRP A 146 4.29 -5.63 21.93
N ASN A 147 4.21 -4.55 22.66
CA ASN A 147 3.84 -4.51 24.07
C ASN A 147 3.14 -3.20 24.42
N ASN A 148 2.55 -3.15 25.61
CA ASN A 148 1.85 -1.96 26.11
C ASN A 148 2.74 -0.69 26.12
N THR A 149 4.02 -0.81 26.48
CA THR A 149 4.93 0.33 26.55
C THR A 149 5.12 0.98 25.19
N ASN A 150 5.40 0.20 24.15
CA ASN A 150 5.59 0.70 22.79
C ASN A 150 4.29 1.21 22.17
N ILE A 151 3.16 0.54 22.47
CA ILE A 151 1.83 1.02 22.07
C ILE A 151 1.56 2.39 22.67
N ALA A 152 1.64 2.53 23.99
CA ALA A 152 1.36 3.79 24.69
C ALA A 152 2.36 4.91 24.31
N SER A 153 3.64 4.59 24.10
CA SER A 153 4.63 5.58 23.66
C SER A 153 4.31 6.19 22.29
N SER A 154 3.64 5.44 21.41
CA SER A 154 3.23 5.94 20.09
C SER A 154 2.19 7.08 20.18
N TRP A 155 1.44 7.17 21.28
CA TRP A 155 0.42 8.19 21.48
C TRP A 155 0.97 9.58 21.81
N SER A 156 2.30 9.71 21.98
CA SER A 156 2.97 11.02 22.05
C SER A 156 3.11 11.71 20.69
N ARG A 157 2.93 10.97 19.57
CA ARG A 157 3.01 11.52 18.21
C ARG A 157 1.70 12.18 17.83
N THR A 158 1.77 13.42 17.36
CA THR A 158 0.60 14.20 16.93
C THR A 158 0.41 14.15 15.41
N ASP A 159 1.51 14.03 14.67
CA ASP A 159 1.56 14.09 13.21
C ASP A 159 2.81 13.37 12.67
N TRP A 160 2.93 13.33 11.37
CA TRP A 160 4.14 12.85 10.69
C TRP A 160 5.31 13.83 10.89
N VAL A 161 6.47 13.31 11.23
CA VAL A 161 7.73 14.06 11.38
C VAL A 161 8.83 13.33 10.61
N ASP A 162 9.57 14.05 9.77
CA ASP A 162 10.66 13.46 9.00
C ASP A 162 11.75 12.87 9.91
N GLY A 163 12.22 11.67 9.58
CA GLY A 163 13.22 10.94 10.37
C GLY A 163 12.72 10.31 11.66
N ALA A 164 11.42 10.48 12.03
CA ALA A 164 10.84 9.80 13.19
C ALA A 164 10.22 8.45 12.82
N ASN A 165 9.88 7.64 13.84
CA ASN A 165 9.11 6.42 13.68
C ASN A 165 7.64 6.76 13.43
N ASN A 166 7.24 6.91 12.17
CA ASN A 166 5.93 7.41 11.75
C ASN A 166 4.85 6.33 11.75
N TYR A 167 4.63 5.70 12.90
CA TYR A 167 3.50 4.80 13.17
C TYR A 167 2.86 5.11 14.51
N VAL A 168 1.58 4.76 14.65
CA VAL A 168 0.76 4.97 15.85
C VAL A 168 -0.18 3.78 16.04
N TYR A 169 -0.71 3.62 17.26
CA TYR A 169 -1.66 2.56 17.61
C TYR A 169 -3.03 3.17 17.96
N PRO A 170 -3.94 3.34 17.00
CA PRO A 170 -5.27 3.84 17.27
C PRO A 170 -6.13 2.84 18.04
N LEU A 171 -7.08 3.33 18.81
CA LEU A 171 -8.14 2.51 19.40
C LEU A 171 -9.23 2.29 18.34
N VAL A 172 -9.39 1.06 17.90
CA VAL A 172 -10.39 0.61 16.94
C VAL A 172 -11.08 -0.63 17.46
N ASP A 173 -12.40 -0.70 17.33
CA ASP A 173 -13.13 -1.93 17.66
C ASP A 173 -13.13 -2.89 16.47
N TYR A 174 -12.28 -3.90 16.55
CA TYR A 174 -12.20 -5.02 15.60
C TYR A 174 -13.06 -6.22 16.00
N GLY A 175 -14.02 -6.03 16.92
CA GLY A 175 -14.87 -7.11 17.45
C GLY A 175 -14.20 -7.96 18.54
N TYR A 176 -13.16 -7.44 19.20
CA TYR A 176 -12.53 -8.13 20.34
C TYR A 176 -13.19 -7.80 21.67
N THR A 177 -13.74 -6.59 21.83
CA THR A 177 -14.43 -6.18 23.06
C THR A 177 -15.88 -6.64 23.06
N THR A 178 -16.36 -7.12 24.20
CA THR A 178 -17.77 -7.47 24.43
C THR A 178 -18.51 -6.45 25.28
N ASP A 179 -17.77 -5.71 26.11
CA ASP A 179 -18.29 -4.72 27.07
C ASP A 179 -18.12 -3.25 26.60
N GLY A 180 -17.37 -3.02 25.52
CA GLY A 180 -17.04 -1.69 25.02
C GLY A 180 -16.14 -0.89 25.98
N ILE A 181 -15.57 -1.52 27.01
CA ILE A 181 -14.70 -0.89 28.03
C ILE A 181 -13.33 -1.52 28.02
N THR A 182 -13.27 -2.84 27.93
CA THR A 182 -12.05 -3.62 28.02
C THR A 182 -11.60 -4.05 26.62
N TYR A 183 -10.41 -3.60 26.23
CA TYR A 183 -9.80 -3.92 24.93
C TYR A 183 -8.55 -4.77 25.16
N PRO A 184 -8.49 -6.00 24.67
CA PRO A 184 -7.27 -6.79 24.75
C PRO A 184 -6.17 -6.16 23.88
N LEU A 185 -4.90 -6.40 24.25
CA LEU A 185 -3.73 -5.83 23.54
C LEU A 185 -3.78 -6.12 22.04
N VAL A 186 -4.35 -7.25 21.61
CA VAL A 186 -4.54 -7.62 20.19
C VAL A 186 -5.47 -6.67 19.41
N SER A 187 -6.25 -5.84 20.10
CA SER A 187 -7.06 -4.77 19.46
C SER A 187 -6.20 -3.61 18.94
N PHE A 188 -4.97 -3.50 19.44
CA PHE A 188 -4.07 -2.40 19.05
C PHE A 188 -3.18 -2.86 17.91
N LYS A 189 -3.51 -2.42 16.70
CA LYS A 189 -2.78 -2.68 15.49
C LYS A 189 -2.12 -1.39 15.00
N PRO A 190 -0.85 -1.42 14.57
CA PRO A 190 -0.18 -0.21 14.14
C PRO A 190 -0.78 0.32 12.84
N ALA A 191 -0.93 1.63 12.79
CA ALA A 191 -1.28 2.41 11.61
C ALA A 191 -0.09 3.29 11.22
N ILE A 192 0.16 3.44 9.92
CA ILE A 192 1.29 4.22 9.39
C ILE A 192 0.76 5.52 8.81
N PHE A 193 1.48 6.62 9.03
CA PHE A 193 1.13 7.89 8.42
C PHE A 193 1.19 7.81 6.89
N ILE A 194 0.16 8.32 6.20
CA ILE A 194 0.06 8.30 4.72
C ILE A 194 1.28 8.97 4.09
N ARG A 195 1.74 10.08 4.65
CA ARG A 195 2.92 10.81 4.19
C ARG A 195 4.19 9.94 4.18
N GLU A 196 4.33 9.03 5.16
CA GLU A 196 5.45 8.09 5.23
C GLU A 196 5.36 7.01 4.14
N ILE A 197 4.18 6.47 3.93
CA ILE A 197 3.95 5.47 2.86
C ILE A 197 4.31 6.08 1.50
N LEU A 198 3.82 7.30 1.21
CA LEU A 198 4.14 8.00 -0.03
C LEU A 198 5.64 8.30 -0.15
N LYS A 199 6.30 8.73 0.94
CA LYS A 199 7.74 8.95 0.95
C LYS A 199 8.51 7.70 0.51
N ARG A 200 8.13 6.52 1.03
CA ARG A 200 8.79 5.25 0.68
C ARG A 200 8.46 4.77 -0.73
N ILE A 201 7.20 4.94 -1.18
CA ILE A 201 6.82 4.68 -2.58
C ILE A 201 7.67 5.52 -3.53
N PHE A 202 7.82 6.80 -3.26
CA PHE A 202 8.60 7.70 -4.12
C PHE A 202 10.11 7.45 -4.03
N ALA A 203 10.63 7.05 -2.86
CA ALA A 203 12.04 6.68 -2.69
C ALA A 203 12.44 5.46 -3.55
N GLU A 204 11.50 4.55 -3.87
CA GLU A 204 11.74 3.44 -4.79
C GLU A 204 11.65 3.86 -6.27
N SER A 205 11.17 5.07 -6.55
CA SER A 205 11.12 5.65 -7.88
C SER A 205 12.39 6.49 -8.14
N SER A 206 12.72 6.73 -9.39
CA SER A 206 13.80 7.64 -9.77
C SER A 206 13.40 9.13 -9.74
N PHE A 207 12.21 9.44 -9.19
CA PHE A 207 11.65 10.78 -9.18
C PHE A 207 11.81 11.49 -7.86
N GLU A 208 12.21 12.76 -7.91
CA GLU A 208 12.06 13.70 -6.81
C GLU A 208 10.66 14.30 -6.84
N ILE A 209 9.97 14.30 -5.70
CA ILE A 209 8.58 14.75 -5.61
C ILE A 209 8.51 16.07 -4.85
N VAL A 210 8.04 17.09 -5.52
CA VAL A 210 7.70 18.40 -4.95
C VAL A 210 6.20 18.45 -4.72
N ALA A 211 5.77 18.27 -3.48
CA ALA A 211 4.36 18.21 -3.12
C ALA A 211 4.10 18.92 -1.78
N PRO A 212 4.09 20.27 -1.74
CA PRO A 212 3.83 21.02 -0.51
C PRO A 212 2.52 20.63 0.18
N PHE A 213 1.55 20.15 -0.59
CA PHE A 213 0.29 19.64 -0.06
C PHE A 213 0.48 18.48 0.93
N PHE A 214 1.43 17.58 0.68
CA PHE A 214 1.72 16.46 1.59
C PHE A 214 2.40 16.89 2.88
N ASP A 215 2.89 18.12 2.96
CA ASP A 215 3.52 18.69 4.14
C ASP A 215 2.59 19.61 4.95
N THR A 216 1.31 19.74 4.51
CA THR A 216 0.28 20.44 5.27
C THR A 216 -0.05 19.71 6.57
N GLN A 217 -0.48 20.45 7.59
CA GLN A 217 -0.88 19.88 8.88
C GLN A 217 -2.06 18.90 8.74
N TYR A 218 -2.96 19.18 7.79
CA TYR A 218 -4.02 18.27 7.38
C TYR A 218 -3.46 16.89 6.98
N PHE A 219 -2.57 16.88 5.98
CA PHE A 219 -2.08 15.64 5.39
C PHE A 219 -1.15 14.85 6.31
N LYS A 220 -0.35 15.56 7.12
CA LYS A 220 0.55 14.97 8.12
C LYS A 220 -0.19 14.20 9.23
N LYS A 221 -1.49 14.45 9.44
CA LYS A 221 -2.32 13.75 10.42
C LYS A 221 -3.05 12.53 9.85
N LEU A 222 -2.96 12.27 8.56
CA LEU A 222 -3.62 11.12 7.94
C LEU A 222 -2.85 9.83 8.15
N ILE A 223 -3.54 8.79 8.62
CA ILE A 223 -3.00 7.45 8.86
C ILE A 223 -3.74 6.39 8.04
N LEU A 224 -3.03 5.33 7.67
CA LEU A 224 -3.62 4.11 7.12
C LEU A 224 -3.88 3.13 8.26
N VAL A 225 -5.15 2.94 8.59
CA VAL A 225 -5.60 1.97 9.59
C VAL A 225 -5.76 0.62 8.92
N THR A 226 -5.05 -0.39 9.44
CA THR A 226 -5.22 -1.78 8.97
C THR A 226 -6.59 -2.31 9.37
N ALA A 227 -7.17 -3.14 8.51
CA ALA A 227 -8.46 -3.77 8.74
C ALA A 227 -8.38 -5.32 8.70
N GLU A 228 -7.19 -5.87 8.83
CA GLU A 228 -6.97 -7.32 8.96
C GLU A 228 -7.53 -7.82 10.30
N LYS A 229 -8.18 -8.99 10.30
CA LYS A 229 -8.75 -9.58 11.52
C LYS A 229 -7.69 -9.89 12.57
N SER A 230 -6.50 -10.33 12.17
CA SER A 230 -5.36 -10.60 13.06
C SER A 230 -4.06 -10.24 12.35
N ILE A 231 -3.03 -9.96 13.15
CA ILE A 231 -1.66 -9.74 12.64
C ILE A 231 -0.93 -11.06 12.78
N THR A 232 -0.41 -11.59 11.67
CA THR A 232 0.24 -12.90 11.63
C THR A 232 1.67 -12.78 11.11
N LYS A 233 2.54 -13.66 11.61
CA LYS A 233 3.89 -13.88 11.08
C LYS A 233 3.98 -15.27 10.44
N GLN A 234 4.85 -15.43 9.46
CA GLN A 234 5.10 -16.71 8.81
C GLN A 234 6.19 -17.48 9.57
N VAL A 235 5.89 -18.68 9.96
CA VAL A 235 6.82 -19.53 10.73
C VAL A 235 6.84 -20.93 10.13
N SER A 236 8.02 -21.43 9.81
CA SER A 236 8.21 -22.82 9.34
C SER A 236 8.51 -23.78 10.49
N THR A 237 9.23 -23.34 11.51
CA THR A 237 9.58 -24.18 12.70
C THR A 237 9.01 -23.53 13.96
N LEU A 238 7.99 -24.15 14.54
CA LEU A 238 7.34 -23.68 15.77
C LEU A 238 8.11 -24.12 17.02
N LEU A 239 8.55 -25.36 17.05
CA LEU A 239 9.35 -25.93 18.14
C LEU A 239 10.54 -26.67 17.57
N ASN A 240 11.70 -26.46 18.15
CA ASN A 240 12.91 -27.25 17.88
C ASN A 240 13.70 -27.40 19.17
N GLN A 241 13.71 -28.62 19.72
CA GLN A 241 14.32 -28.96 20.98
C GLN A 241 15.30 -30.10 20.80
N ILE A 242 16.45 -30.01 21.45
CA ILE A 242 17.50 -31.01 21.36
C ILE A 242 17.69 -31.63 22.76
N ALA A 243 17.68 -32.96 22.81
CA ALA A 243 18.00 -33.76 23.98
C ALA A 243 19.30 -34.54 23.75
N GLN A 244 20.12 -34.58 24.78
CA GLN A 244 21.34 -35.41 24.83
C GLN A 244 21.60 -35.75 26.31
N PHE A 245 21.63 -37.00 26.67
CA PHE A 245 21.88 -37.41 28.04
C PHE A 245 22.47 -38.80 28.14
N TYR A 246 23.06 -39.03 29.25
CA TYR A 246 23.52 -40.35 29.73
C TYR A 246 22.68 -40.72 30.98
N ASP A 247 22.10 -41.93 31.03
CA ASP A 247 21.39 -42.46 32.16
C ASP A 247 21.81 -43.90 32.43
N SER A 248 21.59 -44.31 33.65
CA SER A 248 21.82 -45.70 34.10
C SER A 248 20.59 -46.22 34.82
N VAL A 249 19.98 -47.22 34.24
CA VAL A 249 18.77 -47.87 34.82
C VAL A 249 19.17 -49.04 35.64
N GLY A 250 18.78 -49.02 36.92
CA GLY A 250 19.00 -50.16 37.83
C GLY A 250 18.17 -51.39 37.41
N SER A 251 18.40 -52.51 38.09
CA SER A 251 17.73 -53.79 37.84
C SER A 251 16.22 -53.77 38.11
N VAL A 252 15.48 -53.16 37.23
CA VAL A 252 14.01 -53.16 37.22
C VAL A 252 13.52 -53.94 36.02
N GLU A 253 12.42 -54.70 36.18
CA GLU A 253 11.81 -55.44 35.07
C GLU A 253 11.23 -54.50 34.02
N SER A 254 10.77 -53.31 34.45
CA SER A 254 10.24 -52.26 33.57
C SER A 254 10.52 -50.86 34.14
N PHE A 255 10.68 -49.89 33.26
CA PHE A 255 10.81 -48.46 33.61
C PHE A 255 10.18 -47.56 32.57
N THR A 256 9.85 -46.33 32.99
CA THR A 256 9.34 -45.24 32.15
C THR A 256 10.14 -43.99 32.43
N ARG A 257 10.61 -43.30 31.36
CA ARG A 257 11.34 -42.04 31.42
C ARG A 257 10.76 -41.04 30.47
N THR A 258 10.32 -39.89 30.95
CA THR A 258 10.01 -38.75 30.09
C THR A 258 11.32 -38.05 29.72
N LEU A 259 11.52 -37.83 28.44
CA LEU A 259 12.75 -37.23 27.94
C LEU A 259 12.84 -35.77 28.36
N PHE A 260 13.99 -35.39 28.80
CA PHE A 260 14.38 -34.05 29.16
C PHE A 260 15.19 -33.45 27.99
N PHE A 261 14.84 -32.23 27.57
CA PHE A 261 15.52 -31.52 26.48
C PHE A 261 16.38 -30.41 27.06
N ASN A 262 17.67 -30.48 26.82
CA ASN A 262 18.68 -29.57 27.42
C ASN A 262 18.99 -28.35 26.57
N THR A 263 18.62 -28.33 25.29
CA THR A 263 18.84 -27.21 24.40
C THR A 263 17.56 -26.84 23.64
N SER A 264 17.11 -25.59 23.80
CA SER A 264 16.00 -25.03 23.03
C SER A 264 16.56 -24.17 21.89
N VAL A 265 16.26 -24.56 20.65
CA VAL A 265 16.64 -23.81 19.44
C VAL A 265 15.53 -22.86 19.04
N SER A 266 14.27 -23.29 19.15
CA SER A 266 13.08 -22.44 18.98
C SER A 266 11.91 -22.99 19.77
N ALA A 267 11.05 -22.10 20.26
CA ALA A 267 9.83 -22.45 21.02
C ALA A 267 8.69 -21.46 20.71
N GLU A 268 8.45 -21.21 19.43
CA GLU A 268 7.48 -20.21 18.96
C GLU A 268 6.05 -20.59 19.26
N GLY A 269 5.45 -19.92 20.24
CA GLY A 269 4.09 -20.21 20.72
C GLY A 269 3.99 -21.41 21.67
N PHE A 270 5.11 -22.00 22.08
CA PHE A 270 5.14 -23.05 23.08
C PHE A 270 5.68 -22.56 24.42
N THR A 271 5.04 -23.00 25.50
CA THR A 271 5.57 -22.88 26.86
C THR A 271 6.26 -24.18 27.21
N ILE A 272 7.49 -24.09 27.71
CA ILE A 272 8.29 -25.24 28.17
C ILE A 272 8.14 -25.35 29.71
N SER A 273 7.75 -26.50 30.17
CA SER A 273 7.51 -26.75 31.59
C SER A 273 7.99 -28.15 32.07
N ASN A 274 7.80 -28.47 33.32
CA ASN A 274 8.21 -29.74 33.90
C ASN A 274 9.67 -30.11 33.67
N GLN A 275 10.60 -29.19 33.98
CA GLN A 275 12.04 -29.40 33.79
C GLN A 275 12.38 -29.73 32.31
N ASN A 276 11.77 -28.99 31.35
CA ASN A 276 11.97 -29.15 29.92
C ASN A 276 11.52 -30.53 29.34
N THR A 277 10.50 -31.14 29.94
CA THR A 277 9.94 -32.38 29.41
C THR A 277 8.59 -32.22 28.74
N ARG A 278 7.90 -31.09 28.99
CA ARG A 278 6.57 -30.79 28.42
C ARG A 278 6.56 -29.51 27.63
N PHE A 279 5.95 -29.58 26.45
CA PHE A 279 5.84 -28.46 25.48
C PHE A 279 4.37 -28.19 25.23
N THR A 280 3.85 -27.08 25.77
CA THR A 280 2.42 -26.71 25.69
C THR A 280 2.20 -25.62 24.71
N TRP A 281 1.29 -25.80 23.72
CA TRP A 281 0.87 -24.79 22.80
C TRP A 281 0.00 -23.74 23.49
N ASN A 282 0.43 -22.49 23.54
CA ASN A 282 -0.22 -21.44 24.34
C ASN A 282 -1.00 -20.42 23.50
N ARG A 283 -1.08 -20.61 22.17
CA ARG A 283 -1.83 -19.72 21.30
C ARG A 283 -3.28 -20.17 21.15
N THR A 284 -4.20 -19.21 21.00
CA THR A 284 -5.63 -19.51 20.77
C THR A 284 -5.93 -20.08 19.39
N GLN A 285 -4.99 -19.89 18.45
CA GLN A 285 -5.11 -20.38 17.10
C GLN A 285 -4.89 -21.88 17.03
N THR A 286 -5.79 -22.59 16.33
CA THR A 286 -5.59 -24.00 15.94
C THR A 286 -4.77 -24.05 14.66
N LEU A 287 -3.71 -24.88 14.63
CA LEU A 287 -2.84 -25.05 13.47
C LEU A 287 -2.73 -26.50 13.06
N ASN A 288 -2.84 -26.77 11.75
CA ASN A 288 -2.42 -28.05 11.18
C ASN A 288 -0.91 -28.05 11.02
N THR A 289 -0.20 -28.98 11.63
CA THR A 289 1.26 -29.01 11.64
C THR A 289 1.81 -30.43 11.70
N GLY A 290 3.06 -30.56 11.28
CA GLY A 290 3.82 -31.80 11.41
C GLY A 290 4.67 -31.82 12.69
N LEU A 291 4.84 -33.01 13.27
CA LEU A 291 5.78 -33.30 14.33
C LEU A 291 6.76 -34.35 13.84
N SER A 292 8.05 -34.18 14.14
CA SER A 292 9.07 -35.19 13.94
C SER A 292 9.94 -35.33 15.20
N PHE A 293 10.23 -36.55 15.58
CA PHE A 293 11.24 -36.86 16.58
C PHE A 293 12.27 -37.80 15.97
N ILE A 294 13.51 -37.36 15.89
CA ILE A 294 14.65 -38.13 15.37
C ILE A 294 15.65 -38.28 16.48
N ALA A 295 16.04 -39.50 16.77
CA ALA A 295 16.98 -39.78 17.87
C ALA A 295 17.87 -40.98 17.57
N GLN A 296 19.04 -41.00 18.21
CA GLN A 296 19.94 -42.13 18.21
C GLN A 296 20.29 -42.51 19.65
N TYR A 297 19.91 -43.72 20.04
CA TYR A 297 20.24 -44.30 21.31
C TYR A 297 21.34 -45.34 21.19
N GLN A 298 22.13 -45.45 22.22
CA GLN A 298 23.09 -46.51 22.40
C GLN A 298 22.84 -47.17 23.74
N PHE A 299 22.82 -48.50 23.75
CA PHE A 299 22.59 -49.30 24.96
C PHE A 299 23.79 -50.18 25.21
N SER A 300 24.20 -50.32 26.49
CA SER A 300 25.22 -51.26 26.91
C SER A 300 24.85 -51.85 28.31
N THR A 301 25.30 -53.04 28.55
CA THR A 301 25.03 -53.73 29.82
C THR A 301 26.26 -54.51 30.34
N PRO A 302 26.49 -54.50 31.65
CA PRO A 302 27.52 -55.33 32.26
C PRO A 302 27.06 -56.79 32.51
N VAL A 303 25.82 -57.14 32.17
CA VAL A 303 25.28 -58.49 32.28
C VAL A 303 24.49 -58.90 31.05
N ASN A 304 24.31 -60.23 30.87
CA ASN A 304 23.48 -60.74 29.79
C ASN A 304 22.01 -60.69 30.18
N TYR A 305 21.18 -60.07 29.31
CA TYR A 305 19.74 -60.15 29.33
C TYR A 305 19.23 -61.03 28.21
N THR A 306 18.23 -61.87 28.47
CA THR A 306 17.67 -62.72 27.42
C THR A 306 16.97 -61.85 26.36
N ARG A 307 16.30 -60.78 26.78
CA ARG A 307 15.57 -59.91 25.91
C ARG A 307 15.37 -58.52 26.57
N ALA A 308 15.54 -57.48 25.79
CA ALA A 308 15.12 -56.13 26.15
C ALA A 308 14.12 -55.60 25.11
N ILE A 309 13.04 -55.01 25.56
CA ILE A 309 12.04 -54.37 24.73
C ILE A 309 12.06 -52.91 25.08
N TRP A 310 12.30 -52.08 24.07
CA TRP A 310 12.33 -50.63 24.15
C TRP A 310 11.19 -50.05 23.35
N THR A 311 10.45 -49.12 23.91
CA THR A 311 9.36 -48.41 23.23
C THR A 311 9.54 -46.92 23.46
N LEU A 312 9.66 -46.17 22.38
CA LEU A 312 9.65 -44.71 22.44
C LEU A 312 8.30 -44.20 21.92
N ASN A 313 7.66 -43.42 22.76
CA ASN A 313 6.35 -42.84 22.51
C ASN A 313 6.44 -41.31 22.43
N VAL A 314 5.81 -40.70 21.44
CA VAL A 314 5.46 -39.29 21.47
C VAL A 314 4.01 -39.17 21.88
N LEU A 315 3.75 -38.38 22.92
CA LEU A 315 2.40 -38.20 23.48
C LEU A 315 1.89 -36.80 23.20
N ARG A 316 0.60 -36.70 22.93
CA ARG A 316 -0.19 -35.48 22.95
C ARG A 316 -1.29 -35.62 23.99
N ASN A 317 -1.35 -34.70 24.96
CA ASN A 317 -2.32 -34.72 26.05
C ASN A 317 -2.38 -36.07 26.75
N GLY A 318 -1.23 -36.73 26.95
CA GLY A 318 -1.11 -38.04 27.55
C GLY A 318 -1.46 -39.24 26.65
N SER A 319 -1.92 -39.01 25.42
CA SER A 319 -2.24 -40.05 24.45
C SER A 319 -1.09 -40.23 23.43
N ILE A 320 -0.77 -41.48 23.11
CA ILE A 320 0.29 -41.83 22.16
C ILE A 320 -0.17 -41.42 20.75
N ILE A 321 0.64 -40.58 20.07
CA ILE A 321 0.42 -40.14 18.69
C ILE A 321 1.43 -40.73 17.71
N ALA A 322 2.60 -41.13 18.17
CA ALA A 322 3.60 -41.85 17.41
C ALA A 322 4.41 -42.75 18.32
N SER A 323 4.78 -43.94 17.86
CA SER A 323 5.52 -44.92 18.64
C SER A 323 6.46 -45.72 17.75
N GLN A 324 7.60 -46.09 18.30
CA GLN A 324 8.54 -47.05 17.71
C GLN A 324 9.10 -47.95 18.78
N ASN A 325 9.19 -49.24 18.49
CA ASN A 325 9.75 -50.21 19.41
C ASN A 325 11.02 -50.87 18.83
N LYS A 326 11.85 -51.43 19.73
CA LYS A 326 13.05 -52.19 19.40
C LYS A 326 13.17 -53.34 20.39
N ILE A 327 13.37 -54.52 19.85
CA ILE A 327 13.61 -55.74 20.66
C ILE A 327 15.05 -56.17 20.39
N ILE A 328 15.85 -56.36 21.42
CA ILE A 328 17.26 -56.78 21.37
C ILE A 328 17.58 -57.82 22.44
N ASN A 329 18.49 -58.73 22.12
CA ASN A 329 19.10 -59.63 23.08
C ASN A 329 20.43 -59.01 23.49
N LEU A 330 20.50 -58.52 24.73
CA LEU A 330 21.68 -57.82 25.22
C LEU A 330 22.75 -58.81 25.72
N ARG A 331 23.99 -58.61 25.25
CA ARG A 331 25.16 -59.38 25.70
C ARG A 331 26.13 -58.46 26.43
N ILE A 332 26.82 -59.03 27.43
CA ILE A 332 27.81 -58.30 28.22
C ILE A 332 28.89 -57.71 27.33
N GLY A 333 29.20 -56.41 27.49
CA GLY A 333 30.25 -55.69 26.77
C GLY A 333 29.94 -55.33 25.34
N GLU A 334 28.73 -55.64 24.84
CA GLU A 334 28.29 -55.20 23.50
C GLU A 334 27.53 -53.89 23.57
N TYR A 335 27.66 -53.06 22.50
CA TYR A 335 26.91 -51.83 22.31
C TYR A 335 25.82 -52.02 21.23
N TYR A 336 24.62 -51.57 21.49
CA TYR A 336 23.48 -51.69 20.59
C TYR A 336 22.94 -50.31 20.25
N ASN A 337 22.90 -49.97 18.94
CA ASN A 337 22.37 -48.71 18.48
C ASN A 337 20.91 -48.87 18.08
N TRP A 338 20.12 -47.81 18.36
CA TRP A 338 18.74 -47.68 17.93
C TRP A 338 18.51 -46.32 17.32
N ASP A 339 18.31 -46.27 16.01
CA ASP A 339 17.90 -45.08 15.29
C ASP A 339 16.39 -44.96 15.27
N ILE A 340 15.87 -43.80 15.64
CA ILE A 340 14.46 -43.52 15.80
C ILE A 340 14.09 -42.41 14.81
N ASN A 341 12.98 -42.59 14.12
CA ASN A 341 12.35 -41.60 13.28
C ASN A 341 10.81 -41.70 13.43
N LEU A 342 10.25 -40.85 14.26
CA LEU A 342 8.84 -40.73 14.48
C LEU A 342 8.28 -39.48 13.83
N SER A 343 7.10 -39.58 13.22
CA SER A 343 6.41 -38.45 12.61
C SER A 343 4.90 -38.54 12.92
N TRP A 344 4.29 -37.36 12.98
CA TRP A 344 2.86 -37.20 13.13
C TRP A 344 2.42 -35.91 12.41
N VAL A 345 1.21 -35.87 11.87
CA VAL A 345 0.59 -34.70 11.28
C VAL A 345 -0.81 -34.56 11.82
N GLY A 346 -1.19 -33.37 12.24
CA GLY A 346 -2.52 -33.09 12.75
C GLY A 346 -2.68 -31.68 13.28
N ASP A 347 -3.88 -31.39 13.77
CA ASP A 347 -4.20 -30.09 14.33
C ASP A 347 -3.73 -29.99 15.78
N ILE A 348 -3.08 -28.88 16.12
CA ILE A 348 -2.77 -28.52 17.51
C ILE A 348 -3.67 -27.35 17.94
N ALA A 349 -4.27 -27.46 19.11
CA ALA A 349 -5.16 -26.47 19.72
C ALA A 349 -4.55 -25.88 20.99
N GLN A 350 -5.07 -24.76 21.46
CA GLN A 350 -4.61 -24.14 22.70
C GLN A 350 -4.65 -25.14 23.87
N ASN A 351 -3.57 -25.13 24.64
CA ASN A 351 -3.31 -26.05 25.79
C ASN A 351 -2.97 -27.49 25.41
N ASP A 352 -2.89 -27.85 24.14
CA ASP A 352 -2.29 -29.11 23.75
C ASP A 352 -0.83 -29.15 24.18
N TYR A 353 -0.45 -30.28 24.84
CA TYR A 353 0.93 -30.49 25.24
C TYR A 353 1.52 -31.77 24.65
N PHE A 354 2.82 -31.73 24.43
CA PHE A 354 3.62 -32.83 23.87
C PHE A 354 4.70 -33.25 24.87
N GLU A 355 4.92 -34.57 24.95
CA GLU A 355 5.98 -35.21 25.72
C GLU A 355 6.58 -36.36 24.92
N VAL A 356 7.83 -36.69 25.17
CA VAL A 356 8.49 -37.88 24.61
C VAL A 356 8.86 -38.78 25.72
N VAL A 357 8.44 -40.04 25.67
CA VAL A 357 8.59 -41.03 26.75
C VAL A 357 9.27 -42.28 26.23
N LEU A 358 10.34 -42.68 26.91
CA LEU A 358 11.02 -43.96 26.71
C LEU A 358 10.56 -44.96 27.77
N GLU A 359 10.05 -46.08 27.30
CA GLU A 359 9.69 -47.22 28.12
C GLU A 359 10.63 -48.37 27.84
N GLY A 360 11.02 -49.10 28.88
CA GLY A 360 11.89 -50.27 28.78
C GLY A 360 11.39 -51.42 29.62
N GLU A 361 11.43 -52.64 29.08
CA GLU A 361 11.19 -53.88 29.75
C GLU A 361 12.41 -54.82 29.57
N LEU A 362 12.96 -55.27 30.67
CA LEU A 362 14.15 -56.14 30.72
C LEU A 362 13.76 -57.51 31.18
N ILE A 363 14.08 -58.53 30.41
CA ILE A 363 13.70 -59.93 30.68
C ILE A 363 14.98 -60.78 30.82
N GLY A 364 15.10 -61.54 31.94
CA GLY A 364 16.12 -62.57 32.17
C GLY A 364 17.46 -62.05 32.63
N GLY A 365 17.54 -60.87 33.29
CA GLY A 365 18.76 -60.35 33.92
C GLY A 365 18.91 -60.69 35.39
N GLY A 366 20.14 -60.53 35.93
CA GLY A 366 20.41 -60.72 37.38
C GLY A 366 20.01 -59.45 38.19
N LEU A 367 19.61 -59.61 39.45
CA LEU A 367 19.29 -58.54 40.36
C LEU A 367 20.49 -57.64 40.68
N GLY A 368 20.33 -56.34 40.74
CA GLY A 368 21.29 -55.37 41.29
C GLY A 368 22.28 -54.77 40.32
N ILE A 369 22.08 -54.88 39.02
CA ILE A 369 23.05 -54.38 38.00
C ILE A 369 22.40 -53.36 37.08
N ASN A 370 23.09 -52.25 36.87
CA ASN A 370 22.62 -51.11 36.03
C ASN A 370 22.89 -51.35 34.56
N MET A 371 21.97 -51.01 33.70
CA MET A 371 22.14 -50.88 32.27
C MET A 371 22.33 -49.43 31.91
N ASN A 372 23.27 -49.15 31.01
CA ASN A 372 23.52 -47.79 30.52
C ASN A 372 22.69 -47.53 29.30
N ILE A 373 22.10 -46.34 29.28
CA ILE A 373 21.27 -45.81 28.19
C ILE A 373 21.83 -44.43 27.81
N ASP A 374 22.40 -44.35 26.63
CA ASP A 374 22.91 -43.08 26.09
C ASP A 374 22.00 -42.57 24.99
N LEU A 375 21.41 -41.42 25.16
CA LEU A 375 20.82 -40.65 24.07
C LEU A 375 21.93 -39.79 23.45
N LEU A 376 22.48 -40.28 22.35
CA LEU A 376 23.58 -39.60 21.64
C LEU A 376 23.08 -38.29 20.99
N THR A 377 21.90 -38.36 20.37
CA THR A 377 21.20 -37.20 19.81
C THR A 377 19.70 -37.45 19.84
N GLY A 378 18.92 -36.43 20.16
CA GLY A 378 17.47 -36.46 20.06
C GLY A 378 16.96 -35.07 19.66
N THR A 379 16.18 -34.97 18.60
CA THR A 379 15.63 -33.70 18.14
C THR A 379 14.12 -33.83 17.98
N LEU A 380 13.37 -33.04 18.75
CA LEU A 380 11.92 -32.85 18.58
C LEU A 380 11.66 -31.57 17.81
N LYS A 381 11.01 -31.70 16.68
CA LYS A 381 10.55 -30.56 15.86
C LYS A 381 9.05 -30.60 15.68
N ILE A 382 8.43 -29.43 15.80
CA ILE A 382 7.03 -29.19 15.37
C ILE A 382 7.09 -28.03 14.38
N GLY A 383 6.52 -28.24 13.20
CA GLY A 383 6.50 -27.23 12.13
C GLY A 383 6.12 -27.85 10.79
N ASN A 384 6.12 -27.04 9.76
CA ASN A 384 5.75 -27.41 8.41
C ASN A 384 6.88 -27.08 7.42
N THR A 385 6.95 -27.82 6.32
CA THR A 385 7.86 -27.51 5.19
C THR A 385 7.52 -26.17 4.52
N VAL A 386 6.22 -25.82 4.50
CA VAL A 386 5.72 -24.52 4.06
C VAL A 386 5.41 -23.68 5.31
N PRO A 387 5.87 -22.40 5.37
CA PRO A 387 5.58 -21.54 6.50
C PRO A 387 4.08 -21.39 6.76
N VAL A 388 3.68 -21.43 8.02
CA VAL A 388 2.30 -21.22 8.46
C VAL A 388 2.14 -19.85 9.11
N ALA A 389 0.98 -19.24 8.92
CA ALA A 389 0.65 -17.97 9.55
C ALA A 389 0.30 -18.21 11.04
N VAL A 390 1.02 -17.56 11.94
CA VAL A 390 0.83 -17.62 13.38
C VAL A 390 0.49 -16.24 13.91
N ASP A 391 -0.58 -16.12 14.72
CA ASP A 391 -0.97 -14.85 15.32
C ASP A 391 0.14 -14.31 16.23
N LEU A 392 0.40 -13.00 16.17
CA LEU A 392 1.29 -12.33 17.09
C LEU A 392 0.71 -12.32 18.51
N VAL A 393 1.60 -12.40 19.48
CA VAL A 393 1.28 -12.23 20.90
C VAL A 393 2.16 -11.15 21.52
N GLU A 394 1.77 -10.66 22.71
CA GLU A 394 2.57 -9.70 23.48
C GLU A 394 4.01 -10.20 23.67
N GLY A 395 4.99 -9.33 23.35
CA GLY A 395 6.41 -9.67 23.41
C GLY A 395 7.03 -10.04 22.05
N ASP A 396 6.23 -10.40 21.05
CA ASP A 396 6.71 -10.65 19.70
C ASP A 396 7.24 -9.38 19.01
N THR A 397 8.10 -9.56 18.01
CA THR A 397 8.53 -8.45 17.15
C THR A 397 7.42 -8.09 16.17
N MET A 398 6.93 -6.85 16.25
CA MET A 398 6.03 -6.24 15.28
C MET A 398 6.85 -5.77 14.07
N LYS A 399 6.51 -6.27 12.88
CA LYS A 399 6.99 -5.75 11.60
C LYS A 399 5.85 -5.03 10.88
N MET A 400 6.10 -3.85 10.33
CA MET A 400 5.05 -3.09 9.64
C MET A 400 4.50 -3.81 8.41
N SER A 401 5.32 -4.61 7.73
CA SER A 401 4.87 -5.47 6.62
C SER A 401 3.76 -6.47 7.01
N TYR A 402 3.58 -6.76 8.29
CA TYR A 402 2.48 -7.63 8.77
C TYR A 402 1.12 -6.92 8.77
N THR A 403 1.11 -5.57 8.80
CA THR A 403 -0.10 -4.75 8.93
C THR A 403 -0.50 -4.08 7.62
N LEU A 404 0.41 -3.99 6.67
CA LEU A 404 0.13 -3.41 5.36
C LEU A 404 -0.69 -4.38 4.49
N PRO A 405 -1.65 -3.87 3.71
CA PRO A 405 -2.48 -4.69 2.83
C PRO A 405 -1.63 -5.45 1.80
N LYS A 406 -1.63 -6.79 1.85
CA LYS A 406 -0.79 -7.66 1.02
C LYS A 406 -1.18 -7.65 -0.47
N SER A 407 -2.45 -7.37 -0.77
CA SER A 407 -2.98 -7.33 -2.14
C SER A 407 -3.04 -5.94 -2.75
N MET A 408 -2.82 -4.89 -1.96
CA MET A 408 -2.92 -3.51 -2.42
C MET A 408 -1.64 -3.08 -3.13
N LYS A 409 -1.74 -2.76 -4.41
CA LYS A 409 -0.60 -2.31 -5.20
C LYS A 409 -0.25 -0.86 -4.87
N GLN A 410 1.04 -0.53 -4.86
CA GLN A 410 1.55 0.83 -4.63
C GLN A 410 0.94 1.84 -5.62
N ARG A 411 0.83 1.47 -6.90
CA ARG A 411 0.22 2.31 -7.93
C ARG A 411 -1.27 2.59 -7.67
N ASP A 412 -2.03 1.62 -7.16
CA ASP A 412 -3.46 1.78 -6.91
C ASP A 412 -3.70 2.61 -5.65
N PHE A 413 -2.81 2.46 -4.65
CA PHE A 413 -2.77 3.34 -3.49
C PHE A 413 -2.50 4.79 -3.90
N LEU A 414 -1.46 5.05 -4.70
CA LEU A 414 -1.14 6.39 -5.20
C LEU A 414 -2.29 6.99 -6.02
N LYS A 415 -2.88 6.21 -6.94
CA LYS A 415 -4.07 6.64 -7.69
C LYS A 415 -5.23 7.03 -6.77
N SER A 416 -5.46 6.28 -5.71
CA SER A 416 -6.55 6.58 -4.78
C SER A 416 -6.29 7.86 -3.97
N ILE A 417 -5.04 8.14 -3.58
CA ILE A 417 -4.67 9.42 -2.95
C ILE A 417 -4.86 10.58 -3.93
N ILE A 418 -4.46 10.40 -5.19
CA ILE A 418 -4.69 11.38 -6.28
C ILE A 418 -6.19 11.63 -6.45
N THR A 419 -7.00 10.57 -6.52
CA THR A 419 -8.45 10.68 -6.65
C THR A 419 -9.08 11.31 -5.40
N MET A 420 -8.66 10.91 -4.20
CA MET A 420 -9.22 11.43 -2.95
C MET A 420 -9.12 12.94 -2.84
N HIS A 421 -8.03 13.53 -3.33
CA HIS A 421 -7.74 14.96 -3.20
C HIS A 421 -7.72 15.70 -4.55
N ASN A 422 -8.19 15.08 -5.62
CA ASN A 422 -8.19 15.64 -6.98
C ASN A 422 -6.84 16.28 -7.34
N LEU A 423 -5.74 15.48 -7.17
CA LEU A 423 -4.38 15.97 -7.39
C LEU A 423 -4.01 15.96 -8.87
N TYR A 424 -3.32 16.99 -9.30
CA TYR A 424 -2.66 17.08 -10.60
C TYR A 424 -1.18 16.83 -10.45
N ILE A 425 -0.60 16.10 -11.40
CA ILE A 425 0.84 15.80 -11.43
C ILE A 425 1.43 16.45 -12.67
N LEU A 426 2.46 17.26 -12.45
CA LEU A 426 3.24 17.92 -13.50
C LEU A 426 4.68 17.44 -13.45
N GLN A 427 5.31 17.34 -14.62
CA GLN A 427 6.75 17.22 -14.72
C GLN A 427 7.38 18.60 -14.72
N ASP A 428 8.40 18.81 -13.89
CA ASP A 428 9.23 20.02 -13.99
C ASP A 428 9.95 20.03 -15.34
N LYS A 429 9.97 21.18 -16.01
CA LYS A 429 10.56 21.31 -17.34
C LYS A 429 12.07 21.47 -17.33
N LEU A 430 12.61 22.00 -16.24
CA LEU A 430 14.03 22.29 -16.08
C LEU A 430 14.78 21.13 -15.45
N GLN A 431 14.08 20.37 -14.60
CA GLN A 431 14.64 19.23 -13.87
C GLN A 431 13.98 17.94 -14.33
N ASP A 432 14.74 17.10 -14.98
CA ASP A 432 14.24 15.92 -15.70
C ASP A 432 13.49 14.89 -14.81
N ASN A 433 13.81 14.80 -13.52
CA ASN A 433 13.27 13.80 -12.63
C ASN A 433 12.40 14.38 -11.51
N VAL A 434 11.98 15.64 -11.63
CA VAL A 434 11.14 16.31 -10.63
C VAL A 434 9.68 16.28 -11.08
N LEU A 435 8.80 15.79 -10.19
CA LEU A 435 7.35 15.84 -10.34
C LEU A 435 6.75 16.76 -9.28
N GLU A 436 5.91 17.68 -9.72
CA GLU A 436 5.09 18.51 -8.84
C GLU A 436 3.70 17.89 -8.66
N ILE A 437 3.21 17.82 -7.44
CA ILE A 437 1.87 17.31 -7.12
C ILE A 437 1.07 18.40 -6.42
N ILE A 438 -0.03 18.84 -7.05
CA ILE A 438 -0.81 20.01 -6.62
C ILE A 438 -2.31 19.68 -6.67
N PRO A 439 -3.11 20.01 -5.64
CA PRO A 439 -4.57 19.90 -5.71
C PRO A 439 -5.19 20.83 -6.76
N TYR A 440 -6.27 20.38 -7.42
CA TYR A 440 -6.97 21.16 -8.45
C TYR A 440 -7.27 22.61 -8.04
N PRO A 441 -7.78 22.92 -6.86
CA PRO A 441 -8.08 24.31 -6.49
C PRO A 441 -6.85 25.23 -6.47
N LEU A 442 -5.66 24.67 -6.27
CA LEU A 442 -4.39 25.41 -6.24
C LEU A 442 -3.63 25.34 -7.59
N PHE A 443 -4.11 24.52 -8.50
CA PHE A 443 -3.38 24.22 -9.74
C PHE A 443 -3.36 25.39 -10.72
N TYR A 444 -4.50 26.04 -10.95
CA TYR A 444 -4.58 27.14 -11.87
C TYR A 444 -4.20 28.46 -11.18
N LYS A 445 -3.19 29.14 -11.70
CA LYS A 445 -2.84 30.48 -11.27
C LYS A 445 -3.94 31.43 -11.72
N THR A 446 -4.58 32.09 -10.77
CA THR A 446 -5.81 32.82 -10.95
C THR A 446 -5.62 34.30 -11.33
N TYR A 447 -4.36 34.75 -11.46
CA TYR A 447 -4.08 36.13 -11.80
C TYR A 447 -4.30 36.40 -13.29
N LYS A 448 -5.35 37.12 -13.61
CA LYS A 448 -5.68 37.52 -14.98
C LYS A 448 -4.59 38.36 -15.62
N ASP A 449 -3.89 39.17 -14.86
CA ASP A 449 -2.81 40.04 -15.30
C ASP A 449 -1.57 39.24 -15.73
N GLU A 450 -1.44 37.98 -15.30
CA GLU A 450 -0.39 37.07 -15.73
C GLU A 450 -0.82 36.13 -16.87
N ALA A 451 -2.01 36.32 -17.43
CA ALA A 451 -2.52 35.50 -18.52
C ALA A 451 -1.70 35.65 -19.78
N ILE A 452 -1.43 34.52 -20.43
CA ILE A 452 -0.73 34.55 -21.73
C ILE A 452 -1.74 34.89 -22.81
N ASP A 453 -1.48 35.97 -23.56
CA ASP A 453 -2.36 36.40 -24.66
C ASP A 453 -2.10 35.61 -25.95
N TRP A 454 -3.02 34.72 -26.30
CA TRP A 454 -3.02 33.95 -27.54
C TRP A 454 -4.04 34.46 -28.56
N THR A 455 -4.55 35.68 -28.39
CA THR A 455 -5.56 36.26 -29.31
C THR A 455 -5.08 36.25 -30.75
N ASN A 456 -3.82 36.66 -31.01
CA ASN A 456 -3.24 36.74 -32.35
C ASN A 456 -2.68 35.39 -32.86
N LYS A 457 -2.75 34.33 -32.06
CA LYS A 457 -2.30 32.99 -32.45
C LYS A 457 -3.44 32.12 -32.98
N LEU A 458 -4.69 32.49 -32.74
CA LEU A 458 -5.86 31.78 -33.24
C LEU A 458 -5.94 31.97 -34.77
N ASP A 459 -5.99 30.87 -35.51
CA ASP A 459 -6.20 30.87 -36.95
C ASP A 459 -7.70 30.99 -37.26
N VAL A 460 -8.16 32.19 -37.49
CA VAL A 460 -9.54 32.49 -37.82
C VAL A 460 -9.94 32.11 -39.26
N SER A 461 -9.01 31.63 -40.06
CA SER A 461 -9.30 31.11 -41.42
C SER A 461 -9.85 29.68 -41.39
N GLN A 462 -9.71 29.00 -40.25
CA GLN A 462 -10.23 27.66 -40.01
C GLN A 462 -11.39 27.69 -39.00
N ASP A 463 -12.14 26.59 -38.93
CA ASP A 463 -13.29 26.51 -38.03
C ASP A 463 -12.85 26.61 -36.55
N VAL A 464 -13.52 27.48 -35.83
CA VAL A 464 -13.44 27.57 -34.38
C VAL A 464 -14.70 26.93 -33.81
N VAL A 465 -14.52 25.84 -33.06
CA VAL A 465 -15.61 25.07 -32.48
C VAL A 465 -15.83 25.54 -31.06
N ILE A 466 -17.07 25.85 -30.69
CA ILE A 466 -17.47 26.13 -29.33
C ILE A 466 -18.44 25.03 -28.88
N LEU A 467 -18.00 24.21 -27.93
CA LEU A 467 -18.79 23.13 -27.38
C LEU A 467 -19.40 23.56 -26.05
N PRO A 468 -20.73 23.45 -25.86
CA PRO A 468 -21.33 23.57 -24.55
C PRO A 468 -20.92 22.37 -23.68
N THR A 469 -20.75 22.60 -22.40
CA THR A 469 -20.33 21.52 -21.49
C THR A 469 -21.39 20.42 -21.35
N SER A 470 -22.65 20.70 -21.65
CA SER A 470 -23.73 19.69 -21.71
C SER A 470 -23.45 18.50 -22.62
N GLU A 471 -22.65 18.69 -23.67
CA GLU A 471 -22.27 17.62 -24.61
C GLU A 471 -21.12 16.72 -24.11
N ILE A 472 -20.46 17.11 -23.02
CA ILE A 472 -19.24 16.44 -22.54
C ILE A 472 -19.30 16.07 -21.07
N THR A 473 -20.36 16.44 -20.35
CA THR A 473 -20.54 16.15 -18.93
C THR A 473 -21.55 15.02 -18.71
N ALA A 474 -21.35 14.24 -17.65
CA ALA A 474 -22.35 13.27 -17.22
C ALA A 474 -23.51 13.94 -16.48
N LYS A 475 -24.66 13.27 -16.42
CA LYS A 475 -25.83 13.72 -15.64
C LYS A 475 -25.53 13.73 -14.14
N GLU A 476 -24.86 12.70 -13.64
CA GLU A 476 -24.53 12.55 -12.23
C GLU A 476 -23.02 12.29 -12.04
N TYR A 477 -22.44 12.95 -11.06
CA TYR A 477 -21.10 12.64 -10.55
C TYR A 477 -21.23 12.07 -9.16
N ARG A 478 -20.71 10.84 -8.98
CA ARG A 478 -20.69 10.15 -7.71
C ARG A 478 -19.25 9.96 -7.25
N ILE A 479 -18.91 10.43 -6.05
CA ILE A 479 -17.58 10.31 -5.48
C ILE A 479 -17.72 9.56 -4.16
N GLN A 480 -17.01 8.42 -4.03
CA GLN A 480 -17.24 7.51 -2.92
C GLN A 480 -16.02 6.69 -2.53
N PHE A 481 -16.03 6.21 -1.31
CA PHE A 481 -15.18 5.12 -0.86
C PHE A 481 -15.62 3.78 -1.47
N ASP A 482 -14.72 2.80 -1.46
CA ASP A 482 -15.08 1.46 -1.91
C ASP A 482 -16.01 0.77 -0.92
N GLU A 483 -16.95 0.02 -1.45
CA GLU A 483 -17.87 -0.77 -0.64
C GLU A 483 -17.12 -1.84 0.15
N ASP A 484 -17.54 -2.04 1.39
CA ASP A 484 -16.97 -3.04 2.26
C ASP A 484 -18.05 -3.89 2.95
N SER A 485 -17.64 -5.00 3.52
CA SER A 485 -18.53 -5.99 4.13
C SER A 485 -18.65 -5.86 5.64
N ASP A 486 -18.12 -4.78 6.24
CA ASP A 486 -18.33 -4.52 7.67
C ASP A 486 -19.79 -4.18 7.98
N TYR A 487 -20.18 -4.43 9.23
CA TYR A 487 -21.59 -4.32 9.65
C TYR A 487 -22.18 -2.93 9.39
N TRP A 488 -21.44 -1.86 9.71
CA TRP A 488 -21.98 -0.50 9.64
C TRP A 488 -22.09 0.00 8.21
N SER A 489 -21.14 -0.36 7.33
CA SER A 489 -21.24 -0.09 5.89
C SER A 489 -22.48 -0.76 5.28
N GLY A 490 -22.68 -2.05 5.60
CA GLY A 490 -23.85 -2.81 5.14
C GLY A 490 -25.16 -2.27 5.70
N PHE A 491 -25.22 -1.93 6.99
CA PHE A 491 -26.40 -1.39 7.67
C PHE A 491 -26.85 -0.05 7.05
N TYR A 492 -25.91 0.88 6.87
CA TYR A 492 -26.20 2.18 6.25
C TYR A 492 -26.70 2.04 4.81
N LYS A 493 -25.99 1.23 4.01
CA LYS A 493 -26.36 0.97 2.61
C LYS A 493 -27.75 0.34 2.49
N ALA A 494 -28.08 -0.62 3.35
CA ALA A 494 -29.40 -1.25 3.36
C ALA A 494 -30.54 -0.26 3.70
N LYS A 495 -30.24 0.74 4.55
CA LYS A 495 -31.21 1.75 4.99
C LYS A 495 -31.41 2.88 3.97
N TYR A 496 -30.32 3.35 3.35
CA TYR A 496 -30.34 4.59 2.55
C TYR A 496 -30.10 4.35 1.05
N ASN A 497 -29.72 3.14 0.64
CA ASN A 497 -29.36 2.77 -0.74
C ASN A 497 -28.21 3.63 -1.32
N GLU A 498 -27.27 4.04 -0.45
CA GLU A 498 -26.08 4.81 -0.81
C GLU A 498 -24.92 4.44 0.12
N GLY A 499 -23.69 4.81 -0.25
CA GLY A 499 -22.50 4.68 0.60
C GLY A 499 -22.50 5.73 1.73
N TYR A 500 -21.98 5.38 2.90
CA TYR A 500 -21.84 6.34 4.00
C TYR A 500 -20.92 7.48 3.59
N GLY A 501 -21.43 8.72 3.59
CA GLY A 501 -20.66 9.90 3.22
C GLY A 501 -20.20 9.95 1.76
N GLU A 502 -20.92 9.31 0.83
CA GLU A 502 -20.72 9.54 -0.59
C GLU A 502 -21.24 10.91 -1.01
N SER A 503 -20.62 11.51 -2.01
CA SER A 503 -21.12 12.71 -2.67
C SER A 503 -21.81 12.34 -3.97
N ARG A 504 -23.03 12.84 -4.17
CA ARG A 504 -23.79 12.76 -5.42
C ARG A 504 -24.14 14.14 -5.89
N VAL A 505 -23.68 14.50 -7.07
CA VAL A 505 -23.99 15.78 -7.69
C VAL A 505 -24.66 15.54 -9.02
N THR A 506 -25.91 15.99 -9.13
CA THR A 506 -26.68 15.92 -10.38
C THR A 506 -26.59 17.26 -11.08
N LEU A 507 -26.12 17.27 -12.32
CA LEU A 507 -26.09 18.46 -13.17
C LEU A 507 -27.44 18.67 -13.85
N ASP A 508 -27.74 19.92 -14.14
CA ASP A 508 -28.94 20.33 -14.90
C ASP A 508 -28.71 20.09 -16.40
N ASN A 509 -28.77 18.81 -16.79
CA ASN A 509 -28.58 18.36 -18.15
C ASN A 509 -29.69 17.36 -18.50
N ASP A 510 -30.57 17.71 -19.43
CA ASP A 510 -31.71 16.88 -19.83
C ASP A 510 -31.37 15.82 -20.89
N PHE A 511 -30.21 15.94 -21.53
CA PHE A 511 -29.81 15.08 -22.65
C PHE A 511 -28.93 13.90 -22.25
N GLU A 512 -28.17 14.04 -21.16
CA GLU A 512 -27.30 13.00 -20.64
C GLU A 512 -27.96 12.25 -19.48
N LEU A 513 -27.76 10.95 -19.44
CA LEU A 513 -28.29 10.06 -18.39
C LEU A 513 -27.17 9.35 -17.62
N ASP A 514 -25.95 9.48 -18.05
CA ASP A 514 -24.81 8.75 -17.51
C ASP A 514 -24.43 9.21 -16.10
N THR A 515 -23.98 8.25 -15.29
CA THR A 515 -23.36 8.50 -13.99
C THR A 515 -21.87 8.23 -14.07
N LYS A 516 -21.05 9.23 -13.79
CA LYS A 516 -19.61 9.04 -13.56
C LYS A 516 -19.34 8.79 -12.09
N THR A 517 -18.70 7.65 -11.80
CA THR A 517 -18.37 7.27 -10.43
C THR A 517 -16.84 7.33 -10.23
N LEU A 518 -16.39 8.21 -9.34
CA LEU A 518 -15.02 8.28 -8.85
C LEU A 518 -14.93 7.48 -7.55
N LYS A 519 -14.05 6.49 -7.53
CA LYS A 519 -13.98 5.54 -6.43
C LYS A 519 -12.54 5.39 -5.94
N VAL A 520 -12.35 5.48 -4.63
CA VAL A 520 -11.07 5.17 -3.98
C VAL A 520 -11.09 3.74 -3.44
N ILE A 521 -9.93 3.09 -3.35
CA ILE A 521 -9.83 1.67 -2.93
C ILE A 521 -9.98 1.43 -1.42
N PHE A 522 -10.10 2.49 -0.63
CA PHE A 522 -10.25 2.41 0.82
C PHE A 522 -11.72 2.22 1.20
N GLY A 523 -11.97 1.49 2.28
CA GLY A 523 -13.29 1.42 2.86
C GLY A 523 -13.62 2.69 3.65
N THR A 524 -14.91 2.97 3.83
CA THR A 524 -15.38 4.16 4.56
C THR A 524 -15.03 4.08 6.05
N PRO A 525 -14.43 5.10 6.65
CA PRO A 525 -14.05 5.11 8.07
C PRO A 525 -15.23 5.49 8.97
N ILE A 526 -16.24 4.62 9.06
CA ILE A 526 -17.48 4.88 9.81
C ILE A 526 -17.20 4.93 11.31
N LEU A 527 -17.66 6.01 11.93
CA LEU A 527 -17.57 6.23 13.37
C LEU A 527 -18.85 5.83 14.08
N ARG A 528 -18.70 5.30 15.28
CA ARG A 528 -19.78 5.05 16.21
C ARG A 528 -19.38 5.45 17.63
N GLU A 529 -20.35 5.87 18.40
CA GLU A 529 -20.20 6.10 19.83
C GLU A 529 -20.40 4.81 20.63
N GLU A 530 -19.40 4.45 21.40
CA GLU A 530 -19.48 3.33 22.37
C GLU A 530 -20.30 3.75 23.58
N VAL A 531 -20.78 2.75 24.35
CA VAL A 531 -21.62 2.89 25.55
C VAL A 531 -21.08 3.93 26.55
N GLN A 532 -19.78 4.20 26.52
CA GLN A 532 -19.09 5.13 27.42
C GLN A 532 -18.81 6.51 26.78
N GLY A 533 -19.46 6.84 25.69
CA GLY A 533 -19.30 8.12 24.99
C GLY A 533 -18.01 8.28 24.18
N ARG A 534 -17.27 7.22 23.90
CA ARG A 534 -16.10 7.26 23.03
C ARG A 534 -16.51 7.07 21.58
N ILE A 535 -16.13 8.02 20.74
CA ILE A 535 -16.38 7.98 19.29
C ILE A 535 -15.14 7.35 18.62
N MET A 536 -15.34 6.22 17.94
CA MET A 536 -14.23 5.46 17.35
C MET A 536 -14.64 4.64 16.13
N LEU A 537 -13.67 4.13 15.38
CA LEU A 537 -13.90 3.22 14.25
C LEU A 537 -14.38 1.85 14.72
N HIS A 538 -15.31 1.27 13.97
CA HIS A 538 -15.84 -0.08 14.20
C HIS A 538 -15.67 -0.93 12.93
N LEU A 539 -14.85 -1.99 13.04
CA LEU A 539 -14.48 -2.88 11.93
C LEU A 539 -14.76 -4.34 12.31
N TYR A 540 -16.03 -4.75 12.25
CA TYR A 540 -16.48 -6.11 12.53
C TYR A 540 -17.76 -6.45 11.75
N LYS A 541 -18.07 -7.75 11.65
CA LYS A 541 -19.40 -8.24 11.25
C LYS A 541 -20.25 -8.51 12.49
N VAL A 542 -21.56 -8.67 12.29
CA VAL A 542 -22.48 -9.14 13.32
C VAL A 542 -23.20 -10.38 12.83
N GLU A 543 -23.09 -11.48 13.54
CA GLU A 543 -23.77 -12.74 13.28
C GLU A 543 -24.45 -13.23 14.57
N ASN A 544 -25.74 -13.51 14.50
CA ASN A 544 -26.53 -13.91 15.66
C ASN A 544 -26.38 -12.99 16.88
N GLY A 545 -26.25 -11.67 16.65
CA GLY A 545 -26.08 -10.65 17.69
C GLY A 545 -24.65 -10.52 18.24
N ASN A 546 -23.71 -11.35 17.80
CA ASN A 546 -22.31 -11.31 18.24
C ASN A 546 -21.42 -10.59 17.23
N LYS A 547 -20.40 -9.85 17.74
CA LYS A 547 -19.36 -9.26 16.93
C LYS A 547 -18.42 -10.35 16.38
N ILE A 548 -18.21 -10.40 15.07
CA ILE A 548 -17.34 -11.36 14.40
C ILE A 548 -16.19 -10.61 13.73
N LYS A 549 -14.98 -11.04 13.99
CA LYS A 549 -13.74 -10.52 13.38
C LYS A 549 -13.62 -11.02 11.96
N ASP A 550 -13.33 -10.11 11.03
CA ASP A 550 -13.08 -10.47 9.63
C ASP A 550 -12.03 -9.51 9.02
N ASN A 551 -11.63 -9.80 7.79
CA ASN A 551 -10.76 -8.94 7.01
C ASN A 551 -11.61 -7.94 6.21
N PHE A 552 -11.23 -6.67 6.27
CA PHE A 552 -11.90 -5.58 5.57
C PHE A 552 -10.89 -4.78 4.76
N LYS A 553 -11.37 -3.80 4.00
CA LYS A 553 -10.50 -2.84 3.33
C LYS A 553 -9.86 -1.89 4.34
N PRO A 554 -8.61 -1.46 4.14
CA PRO A 554 -7.98 -0.49 5.04
C PRO A 554 -8.74 0.85 4.99
N ARG A 555 -8.59 1.64 6.05
CA ARG A 555 -9.24 2.95 6.20
C ARG A 555 -8.19 4.05 6.24
N ILE A 556 -8.47 5.17 5.56
CA ILE A 556 -7.77 6.42 5.83
C ILE A 556 -8.53 7.15 6.92
N ALA A 557 -7.82 7.62 7.93
CA ALA A 557 -8.41 8.32 9.06
C ALA A 557 -7.51 9.47 9.52
N TYR A 558 -8.12 10.50 10.11
CA TYR A 558 -7.40 11.46 10.93
C TYR A 558 -6.88 10.78 12.19
N TRP A 559 -5.68 11.13 12.56
CA TRP A 559 -5.08 10.78 13.83
C TRP A 559 -5.19 11.93 14.83
N LYS A 560 -5.66 11.64 16.05
CA LYS A 560 -5.63 12.56 17.18
C LYS A 560 -5.34 11.78 18.45
N PRO A 561 -4.14 11.92 19.03
CA PRO A 561 -3.81 11.25 20.30
C PRO A 561 -4.54 11.91 21.48
N ASN A 562 -4.68 11.15 22.56
CA ASN A 562 -5.06 11.65 23.87
C ASN A 562 -6.39 12.43 23.93
N VAL A 563 -7.40 11.97 23.19
CA VAL A 563 -8.76 12.51 23.32
C VAL A 563 -9.32 12.11 24.69
N SER A 564 -9.86 13.09 25.43
CA SER A 564 -10.45 12.85 26.74
C SER A 564 -11.61 11.87 26.68
N CYS A 565 -11.64 10.92 27.60
CA CYS A 565 -12.76 9.98 27.73
C CYS A 565 -13.77 10.47 28.75
N PRO A 566 -15.08 10.42 28.47
CA PRO A 566 -16.11 10.60 29.48
C PRO A 566 -15.98 9.57 30.63
N THR A 567 -15.57 8.34 30.30
CA THR A 567 -15.31 7.25 31.23
C THR A 567 -14.03 6.52 30.83
N ASN A 568 -13.23 6.13 31.81
CA ASN A 568 -12.00 5.39 31.62
C ASN A 568 -12.23 4.06 30.88
N TRP A 569 -11.26 3.67 30.10
CA TRP A 569 -11.23 2.35 29.43
C TRP A 569 -10.00 1.55 29.89
N ILE A 570 -9.99 0.27 29.60
CA ILE A 570 -9.02 -0.69 30.12
C ILE A 570 -8.35 -1.41 28.94
N MET A 571 -7.02 -1.42 28.92
CA MET A 571 -6.26 -2.34 28.10
C MET A 571 -5.95 -3.59 28.93
N SER A 572 -6.42 -4.75 28.47
CA SER A 572 -6.08 -6.04 29.07
C SER A 572 -4.95 -6.72 28.31
N ARG A 573 -4.01 -7.31 29.05
CA ARG A 573 -2.83 -7.96 28.52
C ARG A 573 -2.44 -9.18 29.33
N GLN A 574 -1.51 -9.98 28.83
CA GLN A 574 -0.91 -11.06 29.60
C GLN A 574 -0.21 -10.49 30.84
N GLY A 575 -0.67 -10.84 32.02
CA GLY A 575 -0.10 -10.35 33.28
C GLY A 575 -0.73 -9.08 33.89
N GLY A 576 -1.87 -8.58 33.37
CA GLY A 576 -2.60 -7.51 34.03
C GLY A 576 -3.41 -6.59 33.13
N THR A 577 -3.88 -5.49 33.72
CA THR A 577 -4.68 -4.48 33.06
C THR A 577 -4.07 -3.09 33.29
N THR A 578 -4.29 -2.17 32.33
CA THR A 578 -3.93 -0.76 32.46
C THR A 578 -5.13 0.10 32.12
N THR A 579 -5.47 1.05 33.00
CA THR A 579 -6.60 1.97 32.83
C THR A 579 -6.13 3.31 32.26
N TYR A 580 -6.90 3.85 31.29
CA TYR A 580 -6.62 5.11 30.61
C TYR A 580 -7.80 6.06 30.70
N SER A 581 -7.55 7.35 30.89
CA SER A 581 -8.53 8.44 30.90
C SER A 581 -8.61 9.19 29.57
N THR A 582 -7.72 8.90 28.64
CA THR A 582 -7.71 9.41 27.26
C THR A 582 -7.62 8.25 26.28
N TYR A 583 -8.04 8.44 25.03
CA TYR A 583 -7.93 7.41 24.02
C TYR A 583 -7.29 7.93 22.74
N PRO A 584 -6.54 7.07 22.02
CA PRO A 584 -5.92 7.39 20.75
C PRO A 584 -6.97 7.27 19.63
N TYR A 585 -7.52 8.39 19.22
CA TYR A 585 -8.59 8.49 18.24
C TYR A 585 -8.07 8.33 16.81
N ALA A 586 -8.81 7.58 16.00
CA ALA A 586 -8.73 7.57 14.55
C ALA A 586 -10.14 7.60 13.96
N GLY A 587 -10.39 8.45 12.97
CA GLY A 587 -11.71 8.54 12.35
C GLY A 587 -11.80 9.53 11.18
N HIS A 588 -12.97 9.66 10.60
CA HIS A 588 -13.18 10.60 9.49
C HIS A 588 -13.24 12.07 9.93
N LEU A 589 -13.60 12.35 11.18
CA LEU A 589 -13.58 13.69 11.73
C LEU A 589 -12.19 14.06 12.24
N ASN A 590 -11.74 15.30 12.02
CA ASN A 590 -10.44 15.76 12.52
C ASN A 590 -10.38 15.84 14.05
N ASN A 591 -11.54 15.97 14.71
CA ASN A 591 -11.73 15.97 16.15
C ASN A 591 -13.09 15.35 16.49
N PRO A 592 -13.18 14.30 17.32
CA PRO A 592 -14.47 13.68 17.62
C PRO A 592 -15.36 14.52 18.54
N VAL A 593 -14.80 15.49 19.28
CA VAL A 593 -15.55 16.32 20.25
C VAL A 593 -16.07 17.61 19.61
N ASP A 594 -15.21 18.27 18.83
CA ASP A 594 -15.51 19.54 18.17
C ASP A 594 -14.90 19.49 16.75
N PRO A 595 -15.59 18.84 15.81
CA PRO A 595 -15.08 18.67 14.47
C PRO A 595 -15.27 19.92 13.61
N VAL A 596 -14.24 20.25 12.84
CA VAL A 596 -14.30 21.34 11.83
C VAL A 596 -14.07 20.83 10.42
N ALA A 597 -13.58 19.58 10.25
CA ALA A 597 -13.32 18.98 8.96
C ALA A 597 -13.63 17.48 8.96
N ASP A 598 -14.03 16.98 7.78
CA ASP A 598 -14.43 15.61 7.54
C ASP A 598 -13.64 15.00 6.36
N LEU A 599 -13.23 13.73 6.46
CA LEU A 599 -12.63 12.95 5.38
C LEU A 599 -13.63 12.27 4.45
N LEU A 600 -14.92 12.44 4.69
CA LEU A 600 -15.95 11.93 3.79
C LEU A 600 -16.11 12.85 2.58
N PHE A 601 -16.60 12.31 1.47
CA PHE A 601 -16.89 13.12 0.28
C PHE A 601 -18.20 13.93 0.44
N GLY A 602 -19.17 13.42 1.19
CA GLY A 602 -20.44 14.08 1.45
C GLY A 602 -20.89 13.91 2.89
N THR A 603 -21.86 14.70 3.30
CA THR A 603 -22.46 14.59 4.64
C THR A 603 -23.35 13.35 4.70
N PRO A 604 -23.14 12.41 5.64
CA PRO A 604 -24.01 11.25 5.79
C PRO A 604 -25.41 11.66 6.27
N LYS A 605 -26.44 10.95 5.80
CA LYS A 605 -27.84 11.18 6.22
C LYS A 605 -28.09 10.85 7.69
N GLU A 606 -27.26 10.00 8.26
CA GLU A 606 -27.31 9.58 9.66
C GLU A 606 -25.91 9.33 10.17
N VAL A 607 -25.64 9.75 11.38
CA VAL A 607 -24.41 9.45 12.12
C VAL A 607 -24.74 8.60 13.33
N TYR A 608 -23.78 7.79 13.78
CA TYR A 608 -23.97 6.83 14.88
C TYR A 608 -23.25 7.28 16.16
N PHE A 609 -23.17 8.60 16.34
CA PHE A 609 -22.56 9.25 17.51
C PHE A 609 -23.22 10.60 17.78
N SER A 610 -23.11 11.05 19.01
CA SER A 610 -23.64 12.35 19.43
C SER A 610 -22.76 13.47 18.92
N ILE A 611 -23.33 14.45 18.25
CA ILE A 611 -22.63 15.62 17.73
C ILE A 611 -23.57 16.83 17.77
N SER A 612 -23.04 17.97 18.19
CA SER A 612 -23.83 19.22 18.27
C SER A 612 -24.02 19.88 16.91
N LEU A 613 -22.94 19.87 16.10
CA LEU A 613 -22.92 20.41 14.74
C LEU A 613 -22.00 19.55 13.88
N TYR A 614 -22.52 19.06 12.76
CA TYR A 614 -21.72 18.32 11.79
C TYR A 614 -20.92 19.31 10.93
N PRO A 615 -19.60 19.07 10.68
CA PRO A 615 -18.78 19.99 9.90
C PRO A 615 -19.23 20.04 8.45
N GLY A 616 -19.26 21.25 7.87
CA GLY A 616 -19.56 21.47 6.45
C GLY A 616 -18.36 21.21 5.53
N ALA A 617 -17.13 21.33 6.07
CA ALA A 617 -15.91 21.11 5.30
C ALA A 617 -15.66 19.59 5.10
N ASN A 618 -15.74 19.14 3.85
CA ASN A 618 -15.54 17.77 3.44
C ASN A 618 -14.65 17.68 2.18
N LEU A 619 -14.30 16.46 1.75
CA LEU A 619 -13.42 16.28 0.58
C LEU A 619 -14.03 16.77 -0.72
N TYR A 620 -15.35 16.65 -0.91
CA TYR A 620 -15.99 17.15 -2.10
C TYR A 620 -15.87 18.68 -2.19
N GLY A 621 -16.28 19.39 -1.13
CA GLY A 621 -16.20 20.85 -1.09
C GLY A 621 -14.78 21.37 -1.26
N ALA A 622 -13.80 20.71 -0.61
CA ALA A 622 -12.41 21.11 -0.67
C ALA A 622 -11.74 20.90 -2.03
N TYR A 623 -12.06 19.81 -2.76
CA TYR A 623 -11.26 19.41 -3.91
C TYR A 623 -12.03 19.24 -5.22
N TYR A 624 -13.36 19.02 -5.18
CA TYR A 624 -14.16 18.70 -6.35
C TYR A 624 -15.20 19.75 -6.71
N GLU A 625 -15.77 20.40 -5.73
CA GLU A 625 -16.85 21.39 -5.94
C GLU A 625 -16.45 22.50 -6.93
N PRO A 626 -15.25 23.11 -6.87
CA PRO A 626 -14.87 24.14 -7.83
C PRO A 626 -14.88 23.63 -9.28
N LEU A 627 -14.44 22.38 -9.51
CA LEU A 627 -14.43 21.77 -10.84
C LEU A 627 -15.85 21.43 -11.29
N ILE A 628 -16.62 20.76 -10.44
CA ILE A 628 -17.99 20.31 -10.78
C ILE A 628 -18.90 21.50 -11.03
N THR A 629 -18.80 22.56 -10.21
CA THR A 629 -19.53 23.82 -10.42
C THR A 629 -19.16 24.44 -11.76
N LEU A 630 -17.87 24.49 -12.07
CA LEU A 630 -17.39 25.07 -13.33
C LEU A 630 -17.92 24.30 -14.54
N ILE A 631 -17.85 22.95 -14.55
CA ILE A 631 -18.33 22.16 -15.69
C ILE A 631 -19.86 22.10 -15.79
N GLY A 632 -20.55 22.24 -14.68
CA GLY A 632 -22.02 22.22 -14.62
C GLY A 632 -22.69 23.55 -14.93
N ASP A 633 -21.92 24.64 -15.05
CA ASP A 633 -22.51 25.95 -15.31
C ASP A 633 -22.99 26.06 -16.76
N LYS A 634 -24.19 26.62 -16.95
CA LYS A 634 -24.84 26.82 -18.27
C LYS A 634 -24.04 27.69 -19.24
N ASP A 635 -23.17 28.56 -18.73
CA ASP A 635 -22.33 29.47 -19.51
C ASP A 635 -20.92 28.95 -19.76
N SER A 636 -20.62 27.76 -19.24
CA SER A 636 -19.38 27.07 -19.50
C SER A 636 -19.28 26.54 -20.93
N ARG A 637 -18.11 26.68 -21.54
CA ARG A 637 -17.84 26.32 -22.93
C ARG A 637 -16.40 25.83 -23.07
N VAL A 638 -16.22 24.90 -23.98
CA VAL A 638 -14.89 24.53 -24.49
C VAL A 638 -14.68 25.16 -25.85
N LEU A 639 -13.68 25.99 -26.00
CA LEU A 639 -13.24 26.51 -27.27
C LEU A 639 -12.19 25.58 -27.84
N GLN A 640 -12.42 25.12 -29.06
CA GLN A 640 -11.47 24.31 -29.82
C GLN A 640 -11.16 25.01 -31.15
N GLY A 641 -9.89 25.06 -31.47
CA GLY A 641 -9.47 25.74 -32.70
C GLY A 641 -8.00 25.50 -33.03
N ASN A 642 -7.60 25.98 -34.17
CA ASN A 642 -6.23 25.89 -34.64
C ASN A 642 -5.45 27.15 -34.24
N PHE A 643 -4.28 26.96 -33.65
CA PHE A 643 -3.42 28.04 -33.14
C PHE A 643 -2.00 27.93 -33.74
N TYR A 644 -1.43 29.04 -34.13
CA TYR A 644 -0.04 29.14 -34.52
C TYR A 644 0.85 29.19 -33.27
N LEU A 645 1.36 28.02 -32.86
CA LEU A 645 2.27 27.92 -31.72
C LEU A 645 3.69 27.71 -32.19
N THR A 646 4.60 28.48 -31.61
CA THR A 646 6.05 28.40 -31.89
C THR A 646 6.68 27.36 -30.93
N PRO A 647 7.89 26.86 -31.22
CA PRO A 647 8.66 26.04 -30.31
C PRO A 647 8.86 26.69 -28.93
N GLN A 648 9.02 28.04 -28.93
CA GLN A 648 9.14 28.79 -27.68
C GLN A 648 7.84 28.71 -26.85
N ASP A 649 6.67 28.81 -27.51
CA ASP A 649 5.39 28.66 -26.81
C ASP A 649 5.24 27.29 -26.15
N ILE A 650 5.76 26.25 -26.78
CA ILE A 650 5.74 24.87 -26.21
C ILE A 650 6.77 24.74 -25.09
N MET A 651 7.94 25.34 -25.22
CA MET A 651 8.93 25.38 -24.15
C MET A 651 8.35 26.08 -22.89
N ASP A 652 7.66 27.21 -23.12
CA ASP A 652 7.05 28.01 -22.04
C ASP A 652 5.66 27.50 -21.61
N LEU A 653 5.16 26.41 -22.25
CA LEU A 653 3.84 25.87 -21.99
C LEU A 653 3.70 25.41 -20.54
N ASP A 654 2.92 26.12 -19.76
CA ASP A 654 2.56 25.77 -18.40
C ASP A 654 1.03 25.68 -18.28
N PHE A 655 0.52 24.48 -18.03
CA PHE A 655 -0.93 24.23 -17.92
C PHE A 655 -1.58 24.94 -16.73
N ARG A 656 -0.79 25.43 -15.78
CA ARG A 656 -1.28 26.24 -14.64
C ARG A 656 -1.63 27.67 -15.04
N ARG A 657 -1.11 28.15 -16.17
CA ARG A 657 -1.29 29.52 -16.62
C ARG A 657 -2.61 29.66 -17.38
N ILE A 658 -3.25 30.79 -17.15
CA ILE A 658 -4.48 31.19 -17.85
C ILE A 658 -4.11 31.68 -19.25
N ILE A 659 -4.88 31.23 -20.24
CA ILE A 659 -4.77 31.68 -21.63
C ILE A 659 -5.87 32.71 -21.89
N LYS A 660 -5.51 33.85 -22.47
CA LYS A 660 -6.44 34.88 -22.94
C LYS A 660 -6.62 34.76 -24.42
N VAL A 661 -7.86 34.71 -24.89
CA VAL A 661 -8.22 34.80 -26.32
C VAL A 661 -9.33 35.83 -26.46
N GLY A 662 -9.03 36.93 -27.18
CA GLY A 662 -9.93 38.06 -27.26
C GLY A 662 -10.17 38.72 -25.91
N LYS A 663 -11.43 38.71 -25.43
CA LYS A 663 -11.83 39.27 -24.13
C LYS A 663 -12.03 38.24 -23.06
N HIS A 664 -11.79 36.97 -23.35
CA HIS A 664 -12.13 35.84 -22.46
C HIS A 664 -10.86 35.14 -21.99
N PHE A 665 -10.97 34.55 -20.79
CA PHE A 665 -9.91 33.79 -20.12
C PHE A 665 -10.27 32.31 -20.11
N TYR A 666 -9.24 31.47 -20.25
CA TYR A 666 -9.39 30.03 -20.42
C TYR A 666 -8.34 29.26 -19.63
N GLN A 667 -8.74 28.08 -19.16
CA GLN A 667 -7.82 27.03 -18.70
C GLN A 667 -7.38 26.20 -19.92
N LEU A 668 -6.09 26.02 -20.10
CA LEU A 668 -5.56 25.16 -21.15
C LEU A 668 -5.79 23.69 -20.79
N GLN A 669 -6.47 22.95 -21.68
CA GLN A 669 -6.74 21.52 -21.49
C GLN A 669 -5.77 20.66 -22.29
N LYS A 670 -5.56 21.01 -23.57
CA LYS A 670 -4.81 20.19 -24.50
C LYS A 670 -4.24 21.03 -25.63
N VAL A 671 -3.02 20.72 -26.05
CA VAL A 671 -2.43 21.11 -27.33
C VAL A 671 -2.20 19.85 -28.13
N ASP A 672 -2.88 19.68 -29.23
CA ASP A 672 -2.82 18.52 -30.11
C ASP A 672 -2.20 18.84 -31.43
N ARG A 673 -1.52 17.86 -32.04
CA ARG A 673 -0.91 17.98 -33.37
C ARG A 673 0.11 19.13 -33.49
N PHE A 674 0.88 19.41 -32.40
CA PHE A 674 2.01 20.31 -32.55
C PHE A 674 3.10 19.63 -33.38
N ASN A 675 3.39 20.19 -34.53
CA ASN A 675 4.47 19.71 -35.39
C ASN A 675 5.64 20.71 -35.37
N PRO A 676 6.83 20.31 -34.90
CA PRO A 676 7.94 21.24 -34.71
C PRO A 676 8.51 21.78 -36.02
N ILE A 677 8.22 21.17 -37.18
CA ILE A 677 8.86 21.44 -38.47
C ILE A 677 7.89 21.94 -39.52
N ALA A 678 6.70 21.36 -39.56
CA ALA A 678 5.75 21.63 -40.65
C ALA A 678 5.19 23.06 -40.67
N ASN A 679 5.50 23.89 -39.66
CA ASN A 679 4.95 25.23 -39.48
C ASN A 679 3.43 25.30 -39.67
N THR A 680 2.75 24.24 -39.20
CA THR A 680 1.31 24.10 -39.23
C THR A 680 0.71 24.58 -37.92
N THR A 681 -0.60 24.80 -37.91
CA THR A 681 -1.34 25.11 -36.70
C THR A 681 -1.51 23.87 -35.83
N SER A 682 -1.50 24.06 -34.49
CA SER A 682 -1.85 23.07 -33.50
C SER A 682 -3.32 23.18 -33.12
N TYR A 683 -3.98 22.04 -32.89
CA TYR A 683 -5.37 22.04 -32.41
C TYR A 683 -5.40 22.14 -30.91
N VAL A 684 -5.98 23.23 -30.40
CA VAL A 684 -5.97 23.55 -28.96
C VAL A 684 -7.38 23.47 -28.39
N SER A 685 -7.49 22.86 -27.20
CA SER A 685 -8.73 22.84 -26.41
C SER A 685 -8.57 23.73 -25.18
N LEU A 686 -9.45 24.71 -25.05
CA LEU A 686 -9.45 25.71 -24.00
C LEU A 686 -10.81 25.72 -23.27
N PHE A 687 -10.78 25.62 -21.95
CA PHE A 687 -11.97 25.66 -21.10
C PHE A 687 -12.20 27.08 -20.58
N LYS A 688 -13.36 27.67 -20.86
CA LYS A 688 -13.68 29.05 -20.51
C LYS A 688 -13.82 29.25 -19.01
N ILE A 689 -13.13 30.23 -18.45
CA ILE A 689 -13.31 30.70 -17.08
C ILE A 689 -14.47 31.71 -17.04
N LEU A 690 -15.46 31.46 -16.18
CA LEU A 690 -16.62 32.30 -16.02
C LEU A 690 -16.27 33.58 -15.24
N LYS A 691 -17.01 34.67 -15.45
CA LYS A 691 -16.77 35.93 -14.76
C LYS A 691 -16.96 35.84 -13.25
N ASP A 692 -17.98 35.10 -12.83
CA ASP A 692 -18.37 34.96 -11.42
C ASP A 692 -17.53 33.93 -10.67
N LEU A 693 -16.91 32.99 -11.39
CA LEU A 693 -15.92 32.03 -10.87
C LEU A 693 -14.50 32.52 -11.07
N GLN A 694 -14.33 33.78 -11.43
CA GLN A 694 -13.02 34.39 -11.37
C GLN A 694 -12.66 34.47 -9.90
N PRO A 695 -11.45 34.07 -9.52
CA PRO A 695 -11.05 34.15 -8.15
C PRO A 695 -11.27 35.57 -7.66
N THR A 696 -12.37 35.78 -6.97
CA THR A 696 -12.44 36.82 -6.00
C THR A 696 -11.46 36.37 -4.94
N ASP A 697 -10.29 36.96 -4.94
CA ASP A 697 -9.31 36.98 -3.84
C ASP A 697 -9.42 35.84 -2.79
N TYR A 698 -9.58 34.59 -3.26
CA TYR A 698 -9.38 33.42 -2.39
C TYR A 698 -7.88 33.13 -2.35
N ASP A 699 -7.19 33.94 -1.60
CA ASP A 699 -5.86 33.56 -1.13
C ASP A 699 -6.06 32.44 -0.12
N PHE A 700 -5.93 31.16 -0.58
CA PHE A 700 -5.69 30.07 0.32
C PHE A 700 -4.30 30.26 0.91
N ILE A 701 -4.19 31.00 1.99
CA ILE A 701 -2.96 31.09 2.76
C ILE A 701 -2.88 29.76 3.51
N LEU A 702 -1.93 28.90 3.09
CA LEU A 702 -1.45 27.80 3.91
C LEU A 702 -0.77 28.43 5.14
N LEU A 703 -1.51 28.56 6.23
CA LEU A 703 -0.93 28.97 7.49
C LEU A 703 -0.08 27.83 8.06
N GLU A 704 1.00 28.18 8.71
CA GLU A 704 1.80 27.24 9.52
C GLU A 704 1.00 26.60 10.66
N THR A 705 -0.23 27.06 10.90
CA THR A 705 -1.16 26.55 11.90
C THR A 705 -2.37 25.95 11.20
N ASP A 706 -2.60 24.70 11.35
CA ASP A 706 -3.73 23.77 11.09
C ASP A 706 -4.98 24.19 10.26
N PHE A 707 -5.06 25.39 9.67
CA PHE A 707 -6.27 25.95 9.07
C PHE A 707 -6.03 26.63 7.72
N TYR A 708 -6.96 26.46 6.79
CA TYR A 708 -7.08 27.31 5.60
C TYR A 708 -7.74 28.64 6.01
N MET A 709 -7.14 29.76 5.64
CA MET A 709 -7.81 31.04 5.71
C MET A 709 -8.49 31.33 4.38
N LEU A 710 -9.80 31.56 4.41
CA LEU A 710 -10.56 32.14 3.31
C LEU A 710 -10.58 33.65 3.50
N GLN A 711 -10.06 34.41 2.55
CA GLN A 711 -10.24 35.85 2.52
C GLN A 711 -11.49 36.17 1.69
N GLU A 712 -12.54 36.58 2.35
CA GLU A 712 -13.75 37.09 1.69
C GLU A 712 -13.64 38.61 1.56
N ASN A 713 -13.54 39.09 0.30
CA ASN A 713 -13.75 40.49 -0.09
C ASN A 713 -13.11 41.56 0.78
N GLY A 714 -11.83 41.49 1.07
CA GLY A 714 -11.08 42.61 1.64
C GLY A 714 -11.41 42.99 3.08
N VAL A 715 -12.22 42.21 3.81
CA VAL A 715 -12.62 42.52 5.17
C VAL A 715 -12.60 41.24 6.02
N SER A 716 -11.61 41.15 6.90
CA SER A 716 -11.48 40.22 8.03
C SER A 716 -11.11 38.78 7.69
N LEU A 717 -9.97 38.37 8.18
CA LEU A 717 -9.50 37.00 8.33
C LEU A 717 -10.33 36.31 9.42
N PHE A 718 -11.03 35.23 9.07
CA PHE A 718 -11.66 34.36 10.05
C PHE A 718 -10.87 33.07 10.20
N TYR A 719 -10.56 32.72 11.43
CA TYR A 719 -10.11 31.38 11.81
C TYR A 719 -11.32 30.43 11.72
N ILE A 720 -11.17 29.35 10.95
CA ILE A 720 -12.08 28.22 11.01
C ILE A 720 -11.35 27.02 11.61
#